data_81df0fd98e86dcaecef42659b9210ffb
#
_entry.id   81df0fd98e86dcaecef42659b9210ffb
#
_cell.length_a   1.000
_cell.length_b   1.000
_cell.length_c   1.000
_cell.angle_alpha   90.00
_cell.angle_beta   90.00
_cell.angle_gamma   90.00
#
_symmetry.space_group_name_H-M   'P 1'
#
loop_
_entity.id
_entity.type
_entity.pdbx_description
1 polymer ?
#
loop_
_entity_poly.entity_id
_entity_poly.type
_entity_poly.pdbx_seq_one_letter_code
_entity_poly.pdbx_strand_id
1 'polypeptide(L)'
;MHEYEEHPLVKEVPGHLFQFEEKIFGMSLTQLLSDIGAGVGILSITGGLPLVARILVSVLLAIPMLILVHGKVQEQTLLHWLYLYGRQLFIPKHTAWQSLDEVAAARKPEGHVPDVQTTWIALDSLEGWIAGESSPVGKGGVRGRYWVVLECEGRNIRYLPEADQVRAFGRFESFLTGLEFQLQFISHTEQVHVANYQPLRVQKLALSRLAQTPRLASLQQASIAYQERHLHHCTITRHFVVVSASAREETARQAVGSAPGGALMFLWKLLSRPKRVEVSREQVLDQLRIRISVVKKILLQLEVRAWLLDDADLLKQFASCLALGAKIPSFEPECIGDPSDAVLALTGHAGASLPAPQEAAERPQAQPRPAAQRCQPSVKAGRRTYKKRLQGLHGTFVYTSRHEQARFEAGVVRLADLVAPSRIDVLPDVVEVEVRGKTRYQRYFHVTGYGHQLLCGWVGDLSELGLPMVSALAFTPIDSDLMIKKLELQLVKLESRRLADQKTLRISKASQNIEAEQIRQVVHALAGQRMKVFTVQMTIGIHAGSRQRLEQRAHYLLSHLRQKQLKVRAATRRQEAAWQATLPTCPQQRELDLLVNLPSDVLSTFLHCSSGVIGTPTGVFLGFTGSGASRRPVFFHPWSEDKKIPNPHVVIVGETGMGKSFTGKVFVTGIMGMGIADVVVLDRDDDYLPLHEFLRNESQRVVLARGCPINFFDIPFGPQDVDPDDPSDLLAEYIDNQLLVGLTLLICDADTRLSKIEEAYLMHVARNAYAAKGITSEAIRHDPGTLLLPMPTLSAFIEMTRATPASNEAMQASLIERLEKASYLFSGQTSVSLEKPLTVFSIRELDEKWYPLMTFTVQNFLMRHRALRQDERYLAYVVEEASYMLKHPAGRKYLESGSRGFRKLGIAQFTLSQHPREFLQEGAVILNNAGTAFYLGMQRNAAQELRLSPELERTLTEAVPGQVVMRCGNEYAAVTIATSPKHRAIFTTDPQERRRLRERVRVA
;
A
#
# COMPACT_ATOMS: atom_id res chain seq x y z
N MET A 1 5.26 -37.29 25.74
CA MET A 1 4.48 -36.06 25.62
C MET A 1 5.31 -35.16 24.79
N HIS A 2 4.99 -35.04 23.47
CA HIS A 2 5.63 -34.06 22.62
C HIS A 2 4.99 -32.70 22.96
N GLU A 3 5.81 -31.79 23.49
CA GLU A 3 5.49 -30.35 23.49
C GLU A 3 5.28 -29.94 22.04
N TYR A 4 4.04 -29.69 21.66
CA TYR A 4 3.76 -28.93 20.43
C TYR A 4 4.28 -27.52 20.69
N GLU A 5 5.46 -27.20 20.16
CA GLU A 5 5.89 -25.81 20.06
C GLU A 5 4.78 -25.04 19.32
N GLU A 6 4.11 -24.16 20.03
CA GLU A 6 3.07 -23.28 19.45
C GLU A 6 3.73 -22.42 18.36
N HIS A 7 3.27 -22.58 17.14
CA HIS A 7 3.80 -21.79 16.04
C HIS A 7 3.49 -20.29 16.30
N PRO A 8 4.48 -19.38 16.36
CA PRO A 8 4.30 -18.02 16.88
C PRO A 8 3.32 -17.17 16.07
N LEU A 9 3.01 -17.57 14.83
CA LEU A 9 2.05 -16.91 13.95
C LEU A 9 0.63 -17.47 14.06
N VAL A 10 0.39 -18.46 14.90
CA VAL A 10 -0.93 -19.04 15.15
C VAL A 10 -1.34 -18.73 16.58
N LYS A 11 -2.50 -18.11 16.75
CA LYS A 11 -3.04 -17.76 18.08
C LYS A 11 -4.24 -18.60 18.41
N GLU A 12 -4.27 -19.14 19.63
CA GLU A 12 -5.43 -19.88 20.15
C GLU A 12 -6.52 -18.92 20.59
N VAL A 13 -7.75 -19.22 20.19
CA VAL A 13 -8.91 -18.39 20.51
C VAL A 13 -9.64 -18.97 21.72
N PRO A 14 -9.65 -18.28 22.86
CA PRO A 14 -10.31 -18.76 24.07
C PRO A 14 -11.84 -18.74 23.88
N GLY A 15 -12.44 -19.91 23.68
CA GLY A 15 -13.86 -20.06 23.38
C GLY A 15 -14.80 -19.49 24.48
N HIS A 16 -14.34 -19.45 25.72
CA HIS A 16 -15.12 -18.95 26.87
C HIS A 16 -15.22 -17.41 26.92
N LEU A 17 -14.37 -16.67 26.16
CA LEU A 17 -14.44 -15.20 26.09
C LEU A 17 -15.45 -14.65 25.06
N PHE A 18 -15.94 -15.47 24.16
CA PHE A 18 -16.76 -15.01 23.04
C PHE A 18 -18.07 -14.31 23.44
N GLN A 19 -18.77 -14.83 24.46
CA GLN A 19 -20.04 -14.27 24.90
C GLN A 19 -20.18 -14.38 26.41
N PHE A 20 -20.19 -13.25 27.12
CA PHE A 20 -20.61 -13.18 28.50
C PHE A 20 -22.14 -12.99 28.56
N GLU A 21 -22.90 -14.05 28.36
CA GLU A 21 -24.29 -14.06 28.81
C GLU A 21 -24.31 -14.39 30.29
N GLU A 22 -24.74 -13.45 31.13
CA GLU A 22 -25.08 -13.74 32.53
C GLU A 22 -26.29 -14.68 32.54
N LYS A 23 -26.00 -15.97 32.71
CA LYS A 23 -27.05 -16.99 32.83
C LYS A 23 -27.37 -17.20 34.30
N ILE A 24 -28.56 -16.79 34.69
CA ILE A 24 -29.18 -17.08 36.00
C ILE A 24 -30.07 -18.32 35.81
N PHE A 25 -29.83 -19.38 36.56
CA PHE A 25 -30.49 -20.66 36.38
C PHE A 25 -30.39 -21.28 34.99
N GLY A 26 -29.33 -20.97 34.26
CA GLY A 26 -29.14 -21.46 32.87
C GLY A 26 -29.84 -20.63 31.79
N MET A 27 -30.54 -19.56 32.15
CA MET A 27 -31.24 -18.63 31.28
C MET A 27 -30.57 -17.26 31.26
N SER A 28 -30.62 -16.52 30.16
CA SER A 28 -30.20 -15.12 30.14
C SER A 28 -31.11 -14.25 31.01
N LEU A 29 -30.59 -13.12 31.50
CA LEU A 29 -31.40 -12.19 32.30
C LEU A 29 -32.64 -11.74 31.53
N THR A 30 -32.52 -11.54 30.24
CA THR A 30 -33.66 -11.19 29.34
C THR A 30 -34.67 -12.30 29.25
N GLN A 31 -34.27 -13.56 29.18
CA GLN A 31 -35.17 -14.72 29.20
C GLN A 31 -35.90 -14.82 30.54
N LEU A 32 -35.16 -14.71 31.64
CA LEU A 32 -35.72 -14.76 32.98
C LEU A 32 -36.77 -13.66 33.22
N LEU A 33 -36.44 -12.41 32.82
CA LEU A 33 -37.40 -11.31 32.95
C LEU A 33 -38.60 -11.48 32.02
N SER A 34 -38.42 -12.06 30.84
CA SER A 34 -39.51 -12.38 29.90
C SER A 34 -40.42 -13.47 30.46
N ASP A 35 -39.85 -14.51 31.09
CA ASP A 35 -40.60 -15.60 31.71
C ASP A 35 -41.44 -15.10 32.92
N ILE A 36 -40.82 -14.27 33.78
CA ILE A 36 -41.51 -13.62 34.89
C ILE A 36 -42.65 -12.73 34.38
N GLY A 37 -42.34 -11.87 33.39
CA GLY A 37 -43.35 -10.99 32.76
C GLY A 37 -44.50 -11.76 32.10
N ALA A 38 -44.16 -12.85 31.39
CA ALA A 38 -45.17 -13.77 30.80
C ALA A 38 -46.01 -14.44 31.86
N GLY A 39 -45.39 -14.95 32.94
CA GLY A 39 -46.10 -15.58 34.05
C GLY A 39 -47.06 -14.62 34.73
N VAL A 40 -46.64 -13.41 35.06
CA VAL A 40 -47.49 -12.37 35.61
C VAL A 40 -48.63 -11.97 34.65
N GLY A 41 -48.33 -11.82 33.36
CA GLY A 41 -49.34 -11.51 32.32
C GLY A 41 -50.41 -12.60 32.19
N ILE A 42 -50.01 -13.88 32.14
CA ILE A 42 -50.91 -15.03 32.07
C ILE A 42 -51.77 -15.09 33.31
N LEU A 43 -51.22 -14.91 34.51
CA LEU A 43 -51.95 -14.90 35.76
C LEU A 43 -52.98 -13.76 35.83
N SER A 44 -52.61 -12.58 35.31
CA SER A 44 -53.48 -11.40 35.26
C SER A 44 -54.68 -11.63 34.32
N ILE A 45 -54.43 -12.20 33.12
CA ILE A 45 -55.45 -12.46 32.12
C ILE A 45 -56.45 -13.56 32.62
N THR A 46 -55.91 -14.58 33.30
CA THR A 46 -56.71 -15.73 33.76
C THR A 46 -57.30 -15.54 35.12
N GLY A 47 -57.06 -14.42 35.83
CA GLY A 47 -57.46 -14.13 37.19
C GLY A 47 -58.97 -14.21 37.45
N GLY A 48 -59.80 -13.90 36.47
CA GLY A 48 -61.30 -13.95 36.59
C GLY A 48 -61.91 -15.30 36.22
N LEU A 49 -61.14 -16.34 35.89
CA LEU A 49 -61.66 -17.64 35.45
C LEU A 49 -61.80 -18.65 36.62
N PRO A 50 -62.76 -19.60 36.56
CA PRO A 50 -62.85 -20.73 37.49
C PRO A 50 -61.53 -21.53 37.46
N LEU A 51 -61.20 -22.17 38.62
CA LEU A 51 -59.87 -22.78 38.83
C LEU A 51 -59.43 -23.73 37.70
N VAL A 52 -60.33 -24.63 37.27
CA VAL A 52 -60.05 -25.59 36.20
C VAL A 52 -59.79 -24.92 34.85
N ALA A 53 -60.67 -23.96 34.49
CA ALA A 53 -60.51 -23.16 33.27
C ALA A 53 -59.21 -22.30 33.30
N ARG A 54 -58.91 -21.73 34.49
CA ARG A 54 -57.73 -20.97 34.72
C ARG A 54 -56.48 -21.77 34.49
N ILE A 55 -56.36 -23.01 35.01
CA ILE A 55 -55.24 -23.90 34.79
C ILE A 55 -55.08 -24.24 33.30
N LEU A 56 -56.20 -24.68 32.66
CA LEU A 56 -56.21 -25.05 31.25
C LEU A 56 -55.78 -23.87 30.34
N VAL A 57 -56.35 -22.71 30.56
CA VAL A 57 -56.02 -21.52 29.75
C VAL A 57 -54.57 -21.03 30.03
N SER A 58 -54.13 -21.12 31.32
CA SER A 58 -52.72 -20.75 31.65
C SER A 58 -51.72 -21.66 30.97
N VAL A 59 -51.94 -22.99 30.94
CA VAL A 59 -51.08 -23.95 30.24
C VAL A 59 -51.11 -23.71 28.73
N LEU A 60 -52.26 -23.44 28.15
CA LEU A 60 -52.40 -23.17 26.72
C LEU A 60 -51.67 -21.91 26.29
N LEU A 61 -51.64 -20.87 27.13
CA LEU A 61 -50.91 -19.64 26.87
C LEU A 61 -49.42 -19.76 27.21
N ALA A 62 -49.02 -20.59 28.18
CA ALA A 62 -47.63 -20.78 28.58
C ALA A 62 -46.81 -21.50 27.53
N ILE A 63 -47.35 -22.47 26.80
CA ILE A 63 -46.63 -23.26 25.79
C ILE A 63 -46.09 -22.36 24.62
N PRO A 64 -46.91 -21.54 23.96
CA PRO A 64 -46.42 -20.64 22.91
C PRO A 64 -45.40 -19.63 23.45
N MET A 65 -45.60 -19.15 24.69
CA MET A 65 -44.71 -18.19 25.30
C MET A 65 -43.31 -18.80 25.61
N LEU A 66 -43.30 -20.03 26.14
CA LEU A 66 -42.07 -20.79 26.32
C LEU A 66 -41.33 -21.03 24.99
N ILE A 67 -42.08 -21.38 23.94
CA ILE A 67 -41.48 -21.53 22.61
C ILE A 67 -40.89 -20.19 22.10
N LEU A 68 -41.55 -19.07 22.32
CA LEU A 68 -41.07 -17.74 21.95
C LEU A 68 -39.81 -17.32 22.70
N VAL A 69 -39.72 -17.59 23.99
CA VAL A 69 -38.59 -17.18 24.84
C VAL A 69 -37.41 -18.13 24.71
N HIS A 70 -37.65 -19.45 24.63
CA HIS A 70 -36.59 -20.46 24.63
C HIS A 70 -36.30 -21.08 23.28
N GLY A 71 -37.24 -20.99 22.33
CA GLY A 71 -37.03 -21.44 20.95
C GLY A 71 -35.92 -20.59 20.27
N LYS A 72 -34.93 -21.25 19.71
CA LYS A 72 -33.80 -20.59 19.04
C LYS A 72 -33.81 -20.89 17.56
N VAL A 73 -33.76 -19.81 16.76
CA VAL A 73 -33.52 -19.85 15.33
C VAL A 73 -32.23 -19.07 15.05
N GLN A 74 -31.24 -19.70 14.46
CA GLN A 74 -29.93 -19.12 14.23
C GLN A 74 -29.25 -18.59 15.53
N GLU A 75 -29.39 -19.32 16.63
CA GLU A 75 -28.89 -19.00 17.99
C GLU A 75 -29.56 -17.78 18.66
N GLN A 76 -30.48 -17.12 18.00
CA GLN A 76 -31.31 -16.05 18.56
C GLN A 76 -32.69 -16.58 18.99
N THR A 77 -33.26 -16.05 20.09
CA THR A 77 -34.58 -16.43 20.57
C THR A 77 -35.64 -15.96 19.56
N LEU A 78 -36.77 -16.70 19.48
CA LEU A 78 -37.91 -16.30 18.67
C LEU A 78 -38.46 -14.94 19.09
N LEU A 79 -38.39 -14.61 20.38
CA LEU A 79 -38.75 -13.30 20.93
C LEU A 79 -37.86 -12.19 20.32
N HIS A 80 -36.56 -12.43 20.19
CA HIS A 80 -35.67 -11.48 19.56
C HIS A 80 -35.95 -11.31 18.04
N TRP A 81 -36.32 -12.39 17.36
CA TRP A 81 -36.80 -12.32 15.96
C TRP A 81 -38.10 -11.51 15.85
N LEU A 82 -39.04 -11.65 16.80
CA LEU A 82 -40.25 -10.86 16.84
C LEU A 82 -39.96 -9.37 17.05
N TYR A 83 -39.02 -9.07 17.95
CA TYR A 83 -38.51 -7.70 18.15
C TYR A 83 -37.91 -7.12 16.86
N LEU A 84 -37.01 -7.85 16.18
CA LEU A 84 -36.41 -7.43 14.92
C LEU A 84 -37.46 -7.22 13.81
N TYR A 85 -38.49 -8.08 13.78
CA TYR A 85 -39.63 -7.93 12.87
C TYR A 85 -40.38 -6.64 13.16
N GLY A 86 -40.74 -6.42 14.43
CA GLY A 86 -41.44 -5.21 14.88
C GLY A 86 -40.63 -3.95 14.58
N ARG A 87 -39.34 -3.96 14.92
CA ARG A 87 -38.41 -2.85 14.62
C ARG A 87 -38.39 -2.53 13.12
N GLN A 88 -38.33 -3.53 12.26
CA GLN A 88 -38.29 -3.33 10.81
C GLN A 88 -39.58 -2.69 10.25
N LEU A 89 -40.69 -2.77 10.94
CA LEU A 89 -41.93 -2.07 10.54
C LEU A 89 -41.81 -0.56 10.71
N PHE A 90 -40.95 -0.11 11.66
CA PHE A 90 -40.71 1.31 11.93
C PHE A 90 -39.54 1.91 11.20
N ILE A 91 -38.67 1.08 10.57
CA ILE A 91 -37.57 1.57 9.76
C ILE A 91 -38.11 2.04 8.42
N PRO A 92 -37.73 3.24 7.94
CA PRO A 92 -38.09 3.71 6.62
C PRO A 92 -37.52 2.76 5.54
N LYS A 93 -38.41 2.08 4.82
CA LYS A 93 -37.98 1.12 3.76
C LYS A 93 -37.51 1.83 2.52
N HIS A 94 -38.10 2.98 2.21
CA HIS A 94 -37.85 3.76 1.04
C HIS A 94 -37.47 5.16 1.47
N THR A 95 -36.30 5.62 1.04
CA THR A 95 -35.85 7.00 1.26
C THR A 95 -35.35 7.55 -0.06
N ALA A 96 -35.65 8.82 -0.35
CA ALA A 96 -35.20 9.52 -1.54
C ALA A 96 -34.51 10.82 -1.16
N TRP A 97 -33.61 11.27 -2.02
CA TRP A 97 -32.98 12.58 -1.83
C TRP A 97 -34.02 13.69 -2.04
N GLN A 98 -34.00 14.69 -1.15
CA GLN A 98 -34.85 15.86 -1.20
C GLN A 98 -34.02 17.14 -1.01
N SER A 99 -34.39 18.21 -1.68
CA SER A 99 -33.75 19.50 -1.46
C SER A 99 -34.11 20.08 -0.09
N LEU A 100 -33.27 20.99 0.43
CA LEU A 100 -33.57 21.70 1.70
C LEU A 100 -34.90 22.42 1.67
N ASP A 101 -35.25 23.00 0.54
CA ASP A 101 -36.51 23.74 0.38
C ASP A 101 -37.71 22.79 0.41
N GLU A 102 -37.59 21.58 -0.17
CA GLU A 102 -38.63 20.53 -0.06
C GLU A 102 -38.76 19.99 1.35
N VAL A 103 -37.65 19.74 2.05
CA VAL A 103 -37.66 19.31 3.46
C VAL A 103 -38.25 20.38 4.37
N ALA A 104 -37.98 21.65 4.14
CA ALA A 104 -38.55 22.79 4.89
C ALA A 104 -40.03 23.00 4.61
N ALA A 105 -40.47 22.79 3.37
CA ALA A 105 -41.87 22.95 2.94
C ALA A 105 -42.78 21.76 3.37
N ALA A 106 -42.21 20.59 3.62
CA ALA A 106 -42.95 19.36 3.95
C ALA A 106 -43.49 19.40 5.40
N ARG A 107 -44.58 20.08 5.63
CA ARG A 107 -45.50 19.78 6.73
C ARG A 107 -46.18 18.46 6.38
N LYS A 108 -45.72 17.36 6.98
CA LYS A 108 -46.17 15.96 6.86
C LYS A 108 -47.51 15.74 6.09
N PRO A 109 -47.51 15.61 4.78
CA PRO A 109 -48.63 15.03 4.07
C PRO A 109 -48.58 13.51 4.15
N GLU A 110 -49.74 12.87 4.16
CA GLU A 110 -49.84 11.41 4.04
C GLU A 110 -49.10 10.96 2.76
N GLY A 111 -48.13 10.03 2.90
CA GLY A 111 -47.33 9.52 1.79
C GLY A 111 -45.90 10.13 1.62
N HIS A 112 -45.46 10.94 2.57
CA HIS A 112 -44.11 11.54 2.52
C HIS A 112 -43.02 10.48 2.59
N VAL A 113 -42.14 10.46 1.59
CA VAL A 113 -40.95 9.61 1.57
C VAL A 113 -39.84 10.32 2.38
N PRO A 114 -39.29 9.68 3.41
CA PRO A 114 -38.23 10.27 4.21
C PRO A 114 -36.99 10.64 3.36
N ASP A 115 -36.34 11.75 3.71
CA ASP A 115 -35.13 12.20 3.06
C ASP A 115 -33.92 11.31 3.43
N VAL A 116 -33.13 10.92 2.43
CA VAL A 116 -31.93 10.08 2.59
C VAL A 116 -30.94 10.71 3.57
N GLN A 117 -30.74 12.01 3.51
CA GLN A 117 -29.71 12.69 4.31
C GLN A 117 -30.06 12.70 5.80
N THR A 118 -31.28 13.05 6.14
CA THR A 118 -31.74 13.11 7.54
C THR A 118 -31.89 11.73 8.17
N THR A 119 -32.08 10.71 7.33
CA THR A 119 -32.31 9.32 7.79
C THR A 119 -30.99 8.54 7.95
N TRP A 120 -30.07 8.67 7.01
CA TRP A 120 -28.90 7.78 6.92
C TRP A 120 -27.54 8.45 6.98
N ILE A 121 -27.44 9.73 6.60
CA ILE A 121 -26.16 10.42 6.46
C ILE A 121 -25.99 11.43 7.58
N ALA A 122 -25.08 11.15 8.50
CA ALA A 122 -24.73 12.04 9.61
C ALA A 122 -23.41 12.77 9.34
N LEU A 123 -23.37 13.58 8.29
CA LEU A 123 -22.21 14.37 7.91
C LEU A 123 -22.56 15.85 7.98
N ASP A 124 -22.31 16.50 9.12
CA ASP A 124 -22.78 17.87 9.37
C ASP A 124 -21.74 18.93 9.00
N SER A 125 -20.44 18.65 9.15
CA SER A 125 -19.36 19.61 8.86
C SER A 125 -18.05 18.94 8.44
N LEU A 126 -17.25 19.66 7.64
CA LEU A 126 -15.87 19.33 7.35
C LEU A 126 -15.00 20.49 7.82
N GLU A 127 -13.97 20.20 8.58
CA GLU A 127 -12.98 21.21 9.03
C GLU A 127 -11.57 20.71 8.75
N GLY A 128 -11.10 20.93 7.53
CA GLY A 128 -9.77 20.50 7.11
C GLY A 128 -9.58 18.99 7.29
N TRP A 129 -8.75 18.60 8.24
CA TRP A 129 -8.46 17.18 8.53
C TRP A 129 -9.48 16.48 9.44
N ILE A 130 -10.48 17.21 9.96
CA ILE A 130 -11.57 16.69 10.81
C ILE A 130 -12.85 16.68 10.00
N ALA A 131 -13.42 15.51 9.85
CA ALA A 131 -14.63 15.33 9.08
C ALA A 131 -15.75 14.81 9.96
N GLY A 132 -16.82 15.53 9.95
CA GLY A 132 -18.11 15.06 10.45
C GLY A 132 -18.29 15.06 11.97
N GLU A 133 -19.39 15.57 12.36
CA GLU A 133 -19.98 15.40 13.67
C GLU A 133 -21.01 14.28 13.60
N SER A 134 -20.68 13.07 14.05
CA SER A 134 -21.64 11.98 14.06
C SER A 134 -22.47 12.07 15.34
N SER A 135 -23.64 12.67 15.26
CA SER A 135 -24.60 12.59 16.33
C SER A 135 -25.97 12.18 15.81
N PRO A 136 -26.56 11.10 16.31
CA PRO A 136 -27.96 10.86 16.07
C PRO A 136 -28.79 11.95 16.78
N VAL A 137 -29.71 12.53 16.08
CA VAL A 137 -30.64 13.56 16.54
C VAL A 137 -31.42 13.05 17.75
N GLY A 138 -31.03 13.47 18.94
CA GLY A 138 -31.81 13.28 20.18
C GLY A 138 -31.85 14.59 20.95
N LYS A 139 -33.03 15.08 21.26
CA LYS A 139 -33.23 16.34 22.02
C LYS A 139 -32.53 16.28 23.39
N GLY A 140 -31.53 17.15 23.60
CA GLY A 140 -30.95 17.45 24.90
C GLY A 140 -29.75 16.63 25.32
N GLY A 141 -28.51 17.06 25.04
CA GLY A 141 -27.29 16.55 25.58
C GLY A 141 -26.10 17.04 24.76
N VAL A 142 -24.93 17.16 25.36
CA VAL A 142 -23.67 17.51 24.70
C VAL A 142 -23.46 16.54 23.55
N ARG A 143 -23.50 17.05 22.32
CA ARG A 143 -23.54 16.30 21.07
C ARG A 143 -22.26 16.59 20.35
N GLY A 144 -21.42 15.64 20.22
CA GLY A 144 -20.24 15.78 19.37
C GLY A 144 -19.39 14.55 19.49
N ARG A 145 -19.40 13.72 18.47
CA ARG A 145 -18.38 12.75 18.20
C ARG A 145 -17.65 13.21 16.96
N TYR A 146 -16.37 13.51 17.14
CA TYR A 146 -15.49 13.87 16.04
C TYR A 146 -14.69 12.64 15.62
N TRP A 147 -14.46 12.48 14.33
CA TRP A 147 -13.72 11.37 13.77
C TRP A 147 -12.84 11.83 12.60
N VAL A 148 -11.76 11.11 12.41
CA VAL A 148 -10.77 11.35 11.36
C VAL A 148 -10.47 10.03 10.67
N VAL A 149 -10.29 10.08 9.37
CA VAL A 149 -9.92 8.92 8.56
C VAL A 149 -8.48 9.06 8.10
N LEU A 150 -7.68 8.06 8.43
CA LEU A 150 -6.33 7.87 7.93
C LEU A 150 -6.38 6.83 6.82
N GLU A 151 -5.91 7.14 5.64
CA GLU A 151 -5.63 6.13 4.63
C GLU A 151 -4.27 5.52 4.92
N CYS A 152 -4.20 4.20 4.87
CA CYS A 152 -3.00 3.42 5.15
C CYS A 152 -2.58 2.66 3.90
N GLU A 153 -1.29 2.67 3.64
CA GLU A 153 -0.71 1.79 2.64
C GLU A 153 -0.67 0.36 3.17
N GLY A 154 -1.17 -0.59 2.38
CA GLY A 154 -1.07 -2.00 2.75
C GLY A 154 0.39 -2.49 2.63
N ARG A 155 0.81 -3.34 3.56
CA ARG A 155 2.13 -3.99 3.56
C ARG A 155 1.96 -5.50 3.40
N ASN A 156 2.73 -6.13 2.54
CA ASN A 156 2.69 -7.59 2.34
C ASN A 156 3.42 -8.32 3.47
N ILE A 157 2.89 -8.26 4.70
CA ILE A 157 3.52 -8.86 5.89
C ILE A 157 3.68 -10.37 5.73
N ARG A 158 2.74 -11.05 5.09
CA ARG A 158 2.77 -12.49 4.83
C ARG A 158 4.02 -12.96 4.06
N TYR A 159 4.55 -12.11 3.19
CA TYR A 159 5.72 -12.44 2.37
C TYR A 159 7.05 -12.07 3.02
N LEU A 160 7.04 -11.47 4.21
CA LEU A 160 8.25 -11.21 4.97
C LEU A 160 8.83 -12.52 5.54
N PRO A 161 10.13 -12.57 5.86
CA PRO A 161 10.70 -13.64 6.66
C PRO A 161 9.92 -13.84 7.96
N GLU A 162 9.80 -15.07 8.43
CA GLU A 162 8.96 -15.42 9.59
C GLU A 162 9.28 -14.61 10.85
N ALA A 163 10.57 -14.38 11.13
CA ALA A 163 11.02 -13.56 12.26
C ALA A 163 10.51 -12.10 12.17
N ASP A 164 10.39 -11.57 10.96
CA ASP A 164 9.87 -10.21 10.72
C ASP A 164 8.35 -10.17 10.85
N GLN A 165 7.66 -11.21 10.41
CA GLN A 165 6.23 -11.38 10.64
C GLN A 165 5.91 -11.40 12.13
N VAL A 166 6.60 -12.23 12.90
CA VAL A 166 6.44 -12.32 14.37
C VAL A 166 6.69 -10.97 15.04
N ARG A 167 7.74 -10.26 14.62
CA ARG A 167 8.02 -8.90 15.13
C ARG A 167 6.91 -7.90 14.80
N ALA A 168 6.36 -7.93 13.59
CA ALA A 168 5.30 -7.01 13.17
C ALA A 168 4.02 -7.26 13.99
N PHE A 169 3.58 -8.50 14.11
CA PHE A 169 2.38 -8.85 14.90
C PHE A 169 2.59 -8.60 16.38
N GLY A 170 3.78 -8.89 16.94
CA GLY A 170 4.11 -8.59 18.34
C GLY A 170 4.10 -7.09 18.67
N ARG A 171 4.56 -6.24 17.76
CA ARG A 171 4.42 -4.77 17.89
C ARG A 171 2.96 -4.33 17.88
N PHE A 172 2.15 -4.93 17.01
CA PHE A 172 0.72 -4.61 16.97
C PHE A 172 -0.02 -5.09 18.22
N GLU A 173 0.32 -6.27 18.75
CA GLU A 173 -0.18 -6.79 20.03
C GLU A 173 0.18 -5.85 21.19
N SER A 174 1.42 -5.38 21.26
CA SER A 174 1.88 -4.43 22.28
C SER A 174 1.10 -3.09 22.19
N PHE A 175 0.83 -2.62 20.98
CA PHE A 175 -0.02 -1.44 20.79
C PHE A 175 -1.44 -1.66 21.30
N LEU A 176 -2.05 -2.81 20.97
CA LEU A 176 -3.40 -3.14 21.43
C LEU A 176 -3.45 -3.19 22.96
N THR A 177 -2.46 -3.77 23.60
CA THR A 177 -2.38 -3.84 25.07
C THR A 177 -2.37 -2.44 25.72
N GLY A 178 -1.75 -1.44 25.07
CA GLY A 178 -1.75 -0.05 25.51
C GLY A 178 -2.96 0.79 25.07
N LEU A 179 -3.85 0.25 24.24
CA LEU A 179 -4.94 1.03 23.64
C LEU A 179 -6.08 1.28 24.65
N GLU A 180 -6.52 2.55 24.76
CA GLU A 180 -7.61 2.96 25.68
C GLU A 180 -8.85 3.54 24.99
N PHE A 181 -8.90 3.55 23.68
CA PHE A 181 -10.00 4.14 22.92
C PHE A 181 -10.45 3.21 21.77
N GLN A 182 -11.62 3.49 21.24
CA GLN A 182 -12.19 2.74 20.12
C GLN A 182 -11.42 3.05 18.82
N LEU A 183 -11.17 2.01 18.04
CA LEU A 183 -10.65 2.11 16.67
C LEU A 183 -11.54 1.34 15.70
N GLN A 184 -11.57 1.78 14.45
CA GLN A 184 -12.18 1.07 13.35
C GLN A 184 -11.18 0.95 12.20
N PHE A 185 -10.95 -0.27 11.74
CA PHE A 185 -10.24 -0.56 10.48
C PHE A 185 -11.25 -0.84 9.39
N ILE A 186 -11.01 -0.31 8.21
CA ILE A 186 -11.82 -0.57 7.01
C ILE A 186 -10.89 -0.95 5.87
N SER A 187 -11.17 -2.08 5.22
CA SER A 187 -10.55 -2.43 3.94
C SER A 187 -11.63 -2.41 2.87
N HIS A 188 -11.42 -1.60 1.86
CA HIS A 188 -12.34 -1.44 0.74
C HIS A 188 -11.70 -1.95 -0.54
N THR A 189 -12.22 -3.06 -1.06
CA THR A 189 -11.78 -3.67 -2.32
C THR A 189 -12.75 -3.30 -3.43
N GLU A 190 -12.25 -2.58 -4.43
CA GLU A 190 -13.01 -2.12 -5.58
C GLU A 190 -12.44 -2.66 -6.88
N GLN A 191 -13.28 -2.76 -7.92
CA GLN A 191 -12.78 -2.97 -9.29
C GLN A 191 -12.12 -1.70 -9.82
N VAL A 192 -11.05 -1.85 -10.58
CA VAL A 192 -10.35 -0.72 -11.19
C VAL A 192 -11.25 -0.01 -12.18
N HIS A 193 -11.51 1.26 -11.94
CA HIS A 193 -12.18 2.15 -12.88
C HIS A 193 -11.16 2.75 -13.86
N VAL A 194 -10.99 2.09 -15.02
CA VAL A 194 -9.94 2.41 -16.01
C VAL A 194 -9.92 3.88 -16.41
N ALA A 195 -11.08 4.51 -16.58
CA ALA A 195 -11.18 5.91 -17.00
C ALA A 195 -10.56 6.92 -16.00
N ASN A 196 -10.60 6.59 -14.69
CA ASN A 196 -10.11 7.46 -13.62
C ASN A 196 -8.85 6.90 -12.95
N TYR A 197 -8.25 5.85 -13.56
CA TYR A 197 -7.08 5.20 -12.96
C TYR A 197 -5.82 6.04 -13.18
N GLN A 198 -5.31 6.61 -12.09
CA GLN A 198 -4.21 7.57 -12.12
C GLN A 198 -2.97 7.07 -12.87
N PRO A 199 -2.44 5.85 -12.64
CA PRO A 199 -1.25 5.39 -13.36
C PRO A 199 -1.43 5.38 -14.87
N LEU A 200 -2.61 4.98 -15.35
CA LEU A 200 -2.91 4.97 -16.77
C LEU A 200 -3.04 6.38 -17.36
N ARG A 201 -3.59 7.33 -16.58
CA ARG A 201 -3.66 8.75 -16.99
C ARG A 201 -2.27 9.35 -17.14
N VAL A 202 -1.35 9.06 -16.21
CA VAL A 202 0.05 9.51 -16.29
C VAL A 202 0.73 8.95 -17.54
N GLN A 203 0.52 7.66 -17.85
CA GLN A 203 1.07 7.06 -19.07
C GLN A 203 0.49 7.68 -20.36
N LYS A 204 -0.80 8.00 -20.39
CA LYS A 204 -1.42 8.71 -21.52
C LYS A 204 -0.86 10.12 -21.69
N LEU A 205 -0.59 10.81 -20.61
CA LEU A 205 0.04 12.14 -20.65
C LEU A 205 1.48 12.03 -21.15
N ALA A 206 2.25 11.03 -20.73
CA ALA A 206 3.60 10.77 -21.22
C ALA A 206 3.62 10.52 -22.75
N LEU A 207 2.62 9.85 -23.29
CA LEU A 207 2.50 9.60 -24.72
C LEU A 207 2.53 10.88 -25.58
N SER A 208 1.96 11.98 -25.11
CA SER A 208 1.98 13.26 -25.83
C SER A 208 3.40 13.83 -25.99
N ARG A 209 4.33 13.47 -25.11
CA ARG A 209 5.73 13.89 -25.14
C ARG A 209 6.58 13.10 -26.16
N LEU A 210 6.06 12.00 -26.69
CA LEU A 210 6.75 11.11 -27.63
C LEU A 210 6.47 11.47 -29.10
N ALA A 211 6.05 12.71 -29.40
CA ALA A 211 5.72 13.14 -30.76
C ALA A 211 6.91 12.99 -31.74
N GLN A 212 8.14 13.14 -31.27
CA GLN A 212 9.36 13.00 -32.07
C GLN A 212 9.84 11.54 -32.23
N THR A 213 9.24 10.60 -31.51
CA THR A 213 9.60 9.17 -31.51
C THR A 213 8.36 8.30 -31.79
N PRO A 214 7.84 8.30 -33.03
CA PRO A 214 6.57 7.68 -33.35
C PRO A 214 6.54 6.16 -33.16
N ARG A 215 7.69 5.47 -33.30
CA ARG A 215 7.76 4.02 -33.08
C ARG A 215 7.71 3.66 -31.62
N LEU A 216 8.45 4.40 -30.78
CA LEU A 216 8.37 4.28 -29.33
C LEU A 216 6.96 4.64 -28.83
N ALA A 217 6.36 5.71 -29.37
CA ALA A 217 4.97 6.07 -29.10
C ALA A 217 3.99 4.93 -29.43
N SER A 218 4.22 4.21 -30.53
CA SER A 218 3.37 3.08 -30.94
C SER A 218 3.50 1.88 -30.00
N LEU A 219 4.66 1.67 -29.37
CA LEU A 219 4.82 0.67 -28.30
C LEU A 219 4.09 1.11 -27.03
N GLN A 220 4.26 2.33 -26.62
CA GLN A 220 3.58 2.85 -25.43
C GLN A 220 2.05 2.81 -25.60
N GLN A 221 1.55 3.15 -26.78
CA GLN A 221 0.12 3.05 -27.10
C GLN A 221 -0.39 1.60 -27.02
N ALA A 222 0.39 0.63 -27.52
CA ALA A 222 0.05 -0.79 -27.42
C ALA A 222 0.05 -1.28 -25.95
N SER A 223 0.96 -0.75 -25.11
CA SER A 223 0.97 -1.02 -23.67
C SER A 223 -0.28 -0.48 -22.99
N ILE A 224 -0.64 0.77 -23.27
CA ILE A 224 -1.85 1.42 -22.73
C ILE A 224 -3.11 0.64 -23.12
N ALA A 225 -3.25 0.29 -24.41
CA ALA A 225 -4.41 -0.46 -24.90
C ALA A 225 -4.50 -1.87 -24.26
N TYR A 226 -3.35 -2.51 -24.02
CA TYR A 226 -3.29 -3.78 -23.29
C TYR A 226 -3.76 -3.60 -21.83
N GLN A 227 -3.25 -2.59 -21.13
CA GLN A 227 -3.65 -2.28 -19.77
C GLN A 227 -5.15 -1.98 -19.67
N GLU A 228 -5.71 -1.16 -20.56
CA GLU A 228 -7.15 -0.85 -20.60
C GLU A 228 -8.03 -2.09 -20.68
N ARG A 229 -7.64 -3.08 -21.49
CA ARG A 229 -8.38 -4.33 -21.61
C ARG A 229 -8.34 -5.20 -20.35
N HIS A 230 -7.21 -5.23 -19.64
CA HIS A 230 -6.99 -6.15 -18.51
C HIS A 230 -7.34 -5.53 -17.15
N LEU A 231 -7.19 -4.22 -16.99
CA LEU A 231 -7.47 -3.53 -15.74
C LEU A 231 -8.93 -3.62 -15.29
N HIS A 232 -9.87 -3.78 -16.21
CA HIS A 232 -11.29 -4.00 -15.87
C HIS A 232 -11.53 -5.23 -15.00
N HIS A 233 -10.62 -6.20 -15.04
CA HIS A 233 -10.71 -7.43 -14.25
C HIS A 233 -9.87 -7.38 -12.96
N CYS A 234 -9.20 -6.26 -12.71
CA CYS A 234 -8.36 -6.08 -11.54
C CYS A 234 -9.13 -5.46 -10.39
N THR A 235 -8.68 -5.76 -9.17
CA THR A 235 -9.18 -5.14 -7.95
C THR A 235 -8.08 -4.34 -7.27
N ILE A 236 -8.46 -3.28 -6.56
CA ILE A 236 -7.60 -2.50 -5.69
C ILE A 236 -8.22 -2.50 -4.30
N THR A 237 -7.40 -2.75 -3.29
CA THR A 237 -7.82 -2.65 -1.90
C THR A 237 -7.17 -1.41 -1.28
N ARG A 238 -7.99 -0.55 -0.68
CA ARG A 238 -7.56 0.59 0.12
C ARG A 238 -7.84 0.29 1.58
N HIS A 239 -6.93 0.68 2.46
CA HIS A 239 -7.04 0.46 3.89
C HIS A 239 -7.20 1.78 4.62
N PHE A 240 -8.12 1.84 5.57
CA PHE A 240 -8.41 3.04 6.34
C PHE A 240 -8.44 2.72 7.83
N VAL A 241 -7.96 3.66 8.63
CA VAL A 241 -8.09 3.63 10.08
C VAL A 241 -8.89 4.85 10.50
N VAL A 242 -10.00 4.60 11.18
CA VAL A 242 -10.87 5.66 11.69
C VAL A 242 -10.62 5.83 13.18
N VAL A 243 -10.27 7.04 13.55
CA VAL A 243 -10.02 7.44 14.93
C VAL A 243 -11.10 8.42 15.36
N SER A 244 -11.74 8.16 16.50
CA SER A 244 -12.80 9.05 17.01
C SER A 244 -12.55 9.49 18.44
N ALA A 245 -13.15 10.62 18.81
CA ALA A 245 -13.24 11.11 20.18
C ALA A 245 -14.64 11.70 20.42
N SER A 246 -15.15 11.55 21.63
CA SER A 246 -16.46 12.11 21.98
C SER A 246 -16.46 12.76 23.36
N ALA A 247 -17.29 13.79 23.50
CA ALA A 247 -17.48 14.48 24.78
C ALA A 247 -17.96 13.53 25.90
N ARG A 248 -18.69 12.46 25.56
CA ARG A 248 -19.15 11.46 26.54
C ARG A 248 -18.01 10.62 27.12
N GLU A 249 -17.02 10.26 26.27
CA GLU A 249 -15.86 9.50 26.72
C GLU A 249 -15.01 10.36 27.67
N GLU A 250 -14.85 11.64 27.36
CA GLU A 250 -14.08 12.56 28.20
C GLU A 250 -14.75 12.83 29.54
N THR A 251 -16.07 13.03 29.54
CA THR A 251 -16.84 13.15 30.79
C THR A 251 -16.71 11.91 31.67
N ALA A 252 -16.71 10.72 31.07
CA ALA A 252 -16.54 9.45 31.79
C ALA A 252 -15.13 9.32 32.39
N ARG A 253 -14.09 9.73 31.68
CA ARG A 253 -12.70 9.75 32.17
C ARG A 253 -12.51 10.71 33.35
N GLN A 254 -13.01 11.93 33.25
CA GLN A 254 -12.95 12.93 34.31
C GLN A 254 -13.73 12.48 35.56
N ALA A 255 -14.83 11.77 35.39
CA ALA A 255 -15.61 11.25 36.49
C ALA A 255 -14.90 10.11 37.26
N VAL A 256 -14.08 9.30 36.58
CA VAL A 256 -13.29 8.21 37.20
C VAL A 256 -12.12 8.75 38.02
N GLY A 257 -11.51 9.86 37.57
CA GLY A 257 -10.40 10.51 38.29
C GLY A 257 -10.77 11.22 39.60
N SER A 258 -12.08 11.40 39.89
CA SER A 258 -12.55 12.18 41.04
C SER A 258 -13.33 11.38 42.09
N ALA A 259 -13.39 10.06 42.02
CA ALA A 259 -14.27 9.27 42.87
C ALA A 259 -13.56 8.43 43.95
N PRO A 260 -13.91 8.56 45.23
CA PRO A 260 -13.50 7.61 46.26
C PRO A 260 -14.34 6.34 46.18
N GLY A 261 -13.67 5.18 46.26
CA GLY A 261 -14.31 3.85 46.10
C GLY A 261 -15.30 3.46 47.20
N GLY A 262 -16.43 2.86 46.84
CA GLY A 262 -17.37 2.20 47.73
C GLY A 262 -18.67 1.78 47.07
N ALA A 263 -19.22 0.65 47.50
CA ALA A 263 -20.45 0.01 47.01
C ALA A 263 -21.71 0.89 47.07
N LEU A 264 -21.73 1.95 47.86
CA LEU A 264 -22.80 2.95 47.95
C LEU A 264 -22.93 3.80 46.67
N MET A 265 -21.93 3.79 45.84
CA MET A 265 -21.88 4.60 44.61
C MET A 265 -22.79 4.04 43.50
N PHE A 266 -23.10 2.74 43.50
CA PHE A 266 -24.00 2.14 42.50
C PHE A 266 -25.46 2.62 42.72
N LEU A 267 -25.91 2.71 43.93
CA LEU A 267 -27.23 3.26 44.29
C LEU A 267 -27.29 4.80 44.11
N TRP A 268 -26.20 5.48 44.33
CA TRP A 268 -26.09 6.93 44.11
C TRP A 268 -26.07 7.28 42.60
N LYS A 269 -25.40 6.45 41.75
CA LYS A 269 -25.44 6.58 40.27
C LYS A 269 -26.83 6.34 39.70
N LEU A 270 -27.68 5.54 40.36
CA LEU A 270 -29.04 5.30 39.94
C LEU A 270 -29.99 6.46 40.32
N LEU A 271 -29.68 7.19 41.42
CA LEU A 271 -30.55 8.24 42.03
C LEU A 271 -30.07 9.67 41.71
N SER A 272 -28.79 9.88 41.43
CA SER A 272 -28.24 11.19 41.08
C SER A 272 -28.19 11.39 39.58
N ARG A 273 -28.88 12.43 39.09
CA ARG A 273 -28.62 12.93 37.74
C ARG A 273 -27.15 13.39 37.70
N PRO A 274 -26.30 12.82 36.78
CA PRO A 274 -24.88 13.25 36.69
C PRO A 274 -24.87 14.75 36.43
N LYS A 275 -24.09 15.50 37.25
CA LYS A 275 -23.78 16.89 36.92
C LYS A 275 -23.17 16.89 35.51
N ARG A 276 -23.80 17.63 34.60
CA ARG A 276 -23.26 17.79 33.23
C ARG A 276 -21.95 18.55 33.32
N VAL A 277 -20.82 17.87 33.19
CA VAL A 277 -19.54 18.50 32.89
C VAL A 277 -19.61 18.90 31.43
N GLU A 278 -19.66 20.21 31.18
CA GLU A 278 -19.55 20.71 29.80
C GLU A 278 -18.11 20.57 29.32
N VAL A 279 -17.85 19.52 28.57
CA VAL A 279 -16.57 19.32 27.88
C VAL A 279 -16.58 20.21 26.64
N SER A 280 -15.56 21.09 26.54
CA SER A 280 -15.47 22.00 25.41
C SER A 280 -15.12 21.22 24.11
N ARG A 281 -15.56 21.76 22.96
CA ARG A 281 -15.18 21.22 21.63
C ARG A 281 -13.67 21.10 21.49
N GLU A 282 -12.92 22.08 21.93
CA GLU A 282 -11.45 22.10 21.85
C GLU A 282 -10.79 20.93 22.60
N GLN A 283 -11.31 20.60 23.79
CA GLN A 283 -10.79 19.44 24.55
C GLN A 283 -11.00 18.12 23.80
N VAL A 284 -12.15 17.93 23.14
CA VAL A 284 -12.39 16.73 22.34
C VAL A 284 -11.47 16.68 21.12
N LEU A 285 -11.24 17.82 20.47
CA LEU A 285 -10.33 17.92 19.34
C LEU A 285 -8.87 17.65 19.73
N ASP A 286 -8.42 18.13 20.89
CA ASP A 286 -7.08 17.86 21.40
C ASP A 286 -6.88 16.38 21.73
N GLN A 287 -7.89 15.73 22.33
CA GLN A 287 -7.88 14.28 22.52
C GLN A 287 -7.79 13.53 21.18
N LEU A 288 -8.52 14.00 20.18
CA LEU A 288 -8.46 13.40 18.84
C LEU A 288 -7.05 13.53 18.23
N ARG A 289 -6.39 14.69 18.37
CA ARG A 289 -5.01 14.93 17.93
C ARG A 289 -4.02 13.97 18.60
N ILE A 290 -4.15 13.77 19.91
CA ILE A 290 -3.33 12.81 20.67
C ILE A 290 -3.54 11.40 20.14
N ARG A 291 -4.78 10.96 19.99
CA ARG A 291 -5.12 9.63 19.46
C ARG A 291 -4.55 9.40 18.07
N ILE A 292 -4.64 10.39 17.18
CA ILE A 292 -4.06 10.34 15.84
C ILE A 292 -2.54 10.15 15.90
N SER A 293 -1.85 10.89 16.77
CA SER A 293 -0.40 10.77 16.90
C SER A 293 0.03 9.39 17.39
N VAL A 294 -0.71 8.80 18.33
CA VAL A 294 -0.49 7.44 18.84
C VAL A 294 -0.67 6.41 17.71
N VAL A 295 -1.77 6.53 16.94
CA VAL A 295 -2.05 5.61 15.82
C VAL A 295 -1.01 5.75 14.72
N LYS A 296 -0.62 6.98 14.33
CA LYS A 296 0.43 7.19 13.33
C LYS A 296 1.78 6.61 13.77
N LYS A 297 2.13 6.73 15.06
CA LYS A 297 3.38 6.18 15.60
C LYS A 297 3.43 4.67 15.47
N ILE A 298 2.35 3.95 15.79
CA ILE A 298 2.35 2.48 15.66
C ILE A 298 2.36 2.06 14.20
N LEU A 299 1.59 2.72 13.33
CA LEU A 299 1.61 2.41 11.89
C LEU A 299 3.03 2.59 11.32
N LEU A 300 3.74 3.64 11.74
CA LEU A 300 5.14 3.85 11.35
C LEU A 300 6.05 2.73 11.88
N GLN A 301 5.86 2.26 13.12
CA GLN A 301 6.60 1.11 13.68
C GLN A 301 6.34 -0.20 12.92
N LEU A 302 5.15 -0.34 12.33
CA LEU A 302 4.79 -1.45 11.45
C LEU A 302 5.29 -1.22 10.01
N GLU A 303 6.01 -0.12 9.76
CA GLU A 303 6.43 0.34 8.43
C GLU A 303 5.24 0.54 7.46
N VAL A 304 4.07 0.82 8.00
CA VAL A 304 2.85 1.19 7.27
C VAL A 304 2.74 2.70 7.23
N ARG A 305 2.74 3.28 6.04
CA ARG A 305 2.51 4.71 5.88
C ARG A 305 1.03 5.01 6.03
N ALA A 306 0.74 6.13 6.68
CA ALA A 306 -0.61 6.61 6.85
C ALA A 306 -0.66 8.14 6.72
N TRP A 307 -1.63 8.61 5.96
CA TRP A 307 -1.88 10.03 5.77
C TRP A 307 -3.34 10.36 6.07
N LEU A 308 -3.56 11.60 6.45
CA LEU A 308 -4.91 12.11 6.63
C LEU A 308 -5.55 12.32 5.26
N LEU A 309 -6.78 11.89 5.10
CA LEU A 309 -7.55 12.22 3.92
C LEU A 309 -7.87 13.72 3.91
N ASP A 310 -7.75 14.36 2.76
CA ASP A 310 -8.29 15.70 2.54
C ASP A 310 -9.82 15.66 2.40
N ASP A 311 -10.45 16.81 2.34
CA ASP A 311 -11.91 16.92 2.32
C ASP A 311 -12.52 16.22 1.10
N ALA A 312 -11.89 16.32 -0.06
CA ALA A 312 -12.38 15.71 -1.31
C ALA A 312 -12.25 14.18 -1.29
N ASP A 313 -11.11 13.66 -0.84
CA ASP A 313 -10.85 12.23 -0.72
C ASP A 313 -11.69 11.60 0.39
N LEU A 314 -11.96 12.33 1.48
CA LEU A 314 -12.84 11.89 2.54
C LEU A 314 -14.28 11.76 2.05
N LEU A 315 -14.81 12.75 1.34
CA LEU A 315 -16.15 12.69 0.73
C LEU A 315 -16.23 11.53 -0.26
N LYS A 316 -15.20 11.34 -1.07
CA LYS A 316 -15.09 10.22 -2.00
C LYS A 316 -15.12 8.87 -1.29
N GLN A 317 -14.36 8.72 -0.21
CA GLN A 317 -14.34 7.49 0.57
C GLN A 317 -15.69 7.24 1.26
N PHE A 318 -16.27 8.26 1.83
CA PHE A 318 -17.60 8.16 2.45
C PHE A 318 -18.66 7.74 1.43
N ALA A 319 -18.67 8.38 0.26
CA ALA A 319 -19.55 8.03 -0.84
C ALA A 319 -19.33 6.60 -1.37
N SER A 320 -18.07 6.14 -1.42
CA SER A 320 -17.75 4.75 -1.80
C SER A 320 -18.33 3.73 -0.82
N CYS A 321 -18.28 4.00 0.48
CA CYS A 321 -18.86 3.12 1.50
C CYS A 321 -20.40 3.18 1.50
N LEU A 322 -21.01 4.33 1.22
CA LEU A 322 -22.46 4.46 1.10
C LEU A 322 -23.01 3.71 -0.11
N ALA A 323 -22.37 3.85 -1.24
CA ALA A 323 -22.85 3.34 -2.52
C ALA A 323 -21.82 2.40 -3.16
N LEU A 324 -21.59 1.24 -2.53
CA LEU A 324 -20.61 0.26 -2.97
C LEU A 324 -20.71 -0.07 -4.47
N GLY A 325 -19.61 0.09 -5.20
CA GLY A 325 -19.53 -0.16 -6.63
C GLY A 325 -20.19 0.87 -7.53
N ALA A 326 -20.65 2.00 -7.00
CA ALA A 326 -21.04 3.14 -7.81
C ALA A 326 -19.80 3.88 -8.35
N LYS A 327 -19.97 4.55 -9.50
CA LYS A 327 -18.93 5.45 -10.00
C LYS A 327 -18.97 6.74 -9.18
N ILE A 328 -17.99 6.91 -8.31
CA ILE A 328 -17.88 8.11 -7.48
C ILE A 328 -17.27 9.24 -8.33
N PRO A 329 -17.89 10.45 -8.34
CA PRO A 329 -17.32 11.61 -9.00
C PRO A 329 -16.09 12.15 -8.26
N SER A 330 -15.27 12.95 -8.93
CA SER A 330 -14.32 13.82 -8.25
C SER A 330 -15.11 14.96 -7.59
N PHE A 331 -14.95 15.15 -6.30
CA PHE A 331 -15.59 16.25 -5.58
C PHE A 331 -14.79 17.56 -5.67
N GLU A 332 -13.73 17.58 -6.47
CA GLU A 332 -13.00 18.80 -6.80
C GLU A 332 -13.83 19.69 -7.71
N PRO A 333 -13.88 20.99 -7.46
CA PRO A 333 -14.57 21.92 -8.34
C PRO A 333 -13.87 22.00 -9.71
N GLU A 334 -14.53 21.48 -10.74
CA GLU A 334 -14.05 21.64 -12.11
C GLU A 334 -14.21 23.13 -12.51
N CYS A 335 -13.11 23.85 -12.65
CA CYS A 335 -13.11 25.14 -13.31
C CYS A 335 -13.33 24.91 -14.81
N ILE A 336 -14.48 25.32 -15.33
CA ILE A 336 -14.72 25.34 -16.79
C ILE A 336 -14.01 26.57 -17.34
N GLY A 337 -12.70 26.45 -17.55
CA GLY A 337 -11.82 27.37 -18.26
C GLY A 337 -11.21 26.68 -19.47
N ASP A 338 -10.55 27.44 -20.34
CA ASP A 338 -9.84 26.92 -21.51
C ASP A 338 -8.99 25.69 -21.20
N PRO A 339 -8.97 24.62 -22.02
CA PRO A 339 -8.17 23.41 -21.77
C PRO A 339 -6.67 23.65 -21.51
N SER A 340 -6.13 24.78 -21.95
CA SER A 340 -4.76 25.23 -21.67
C SER A 340 -4.51 25.57 -20.19
N ASP A 341 -5.52 26.04 -19.44
CA ASP A 341 -5.35 26.38 -18.02
C ASP A 341 -5.38 25.13 -17.11
N ALA A 342 -6.06 24.07 -17.55
CA ALA A 342 -6.11 22.80 -16.82
C ALA A 342 -4.76 22.04 -16.86
N VAL A 343 -3.97 22.26 -17.91
CA VAL A 343 -2.62 21.67 -18.05
C VAL A 343 -1.62 22.35 -17.10
N LEU A 344 -1.75 23.65 -16.90
CA LEU A 344 -0.89 24.42 -15.98
C LEU A 344 -1.17 24.08 -14.50
N ALA A 345 -2.42 23.81 -14.12
CA ALA A 345 -2.77 23.42 -12.76
C ALA A 345 -2.30 21.99 -12.40
N LEU A 346 -2.24 21.08 -13.38
CA LEU A 346 -1.74 19.71 -13.17
C LEU A 346 -0.21 19.60 -13.22
N THR A 347 0.48 20.55 -13.83
CA THR A 347 1.94 20.62 -13.89
C THR A 347 2.55 21.44 -12.74
N GLY A 348 1.78 22.34 -12.13
CA GLY A 348 2.22 23.20 -11.02
C GLY A 348 2.48 22.50 -9.69
N HIS A 349 2.05 21.24 -9.51
CA HIS A 349 2.30 20.46 -8.28
C HIS A 349 3.49 19.49 -8.38
N ALA A 350 4.16 19.42 -9.52
CA ALA A 350 5.33 18.57 -9.71
C ALA A 350 6.68 19.30 -9.52
N GLY A 351 6.68 20.56 -9.12
CA GLY A 351 7.89 21.38 -9.08
C GLY A 351 8.09 22.26 -7.85
N ALA A 352 7.28 22.13 -6.80
CA ALA A 352 7.53 22.87 -5.55
C ALA A 352 8.35 21.99 -4.59
N SER A 353 9.68 22.10 -4.67
CA SER A 353 10.60 21.67 -3.61
C SER A 353 10.27 22.42 -2.33
N LEU A 354 9.80 21.71 -1.31
CA LEU A 354 9.70 22.22 0.06
C LEU A 354 11.11 22.51 0.58
N PRO A 355 11.38 23.69 1.15
CA PRO A 355 12.66 23.97 1.76
C PRO A 355 12.85 23.08 3.00
N ALA A 356 14.10 22.62 3.18
CA ALA A 356 14.54 21.85 4.33
C ALA A 356 14.21 22.57 5.66
N PRO A 357 13.97 21.84 6.76
CA PRO A 357 13.71 22.45 8.05
C PRO A 357 15.00 23.09 8.57
N GLN A 358 15.01 24.42 8.61
CA GLN A 358 15.99 25.17 9.38
C GLN A 358 15.61 25.13 10.86
N GLU A 359 16.62 24.92 11.68
CA GLU A 359 16.58 24.88 13.13
C GLU A 359 15.94 26.14 13.75
N ALA A 360 15.31 25.92 14.89
CA ALA A 360 14.63 26.91 15.68
C ALA A 360 15.56 28.08 16.09
N ALA A 361 15.30 29.26 15.55
CA ALA A 361 15.77 30.51 16.12
C ALA A 361 14.58 31.46 16.30
N GLU A 362 14.48 31.94 17.52
CA GLU A 362 13.72 33.01 18.13
C GLU A 362 12.62 33.73 17.34
N ARG A 363 11.42 33.72 17.90
CA ARG A 363 10.25 34.50 17.48
C ARG A 363 10.48 36.01 17.68
N PRO A 364 10.29 36.85 16.68
CA PRO A 364 9.86 38.21 16.86
C PRO A 364 8.34 38.35 16.86
N GLN A 365 7.86 39.21 17.69
CA GLN A 365 6.46 39.56 17.95
C GLN A 365 5.72 39.95 16.66
N ALA A 366 4.49 39.44 16.55
CA ALA A 366 3.56 39.72 15.47
C ALA A 366 3.19 41.19 15.38
N GLN A 367 3.56 41.84 14.30
CA GLN A 367 2.92 43.07 13.85
C GLN A 367 1.65 42.74 13.02
N PRO A 368 0.59 43.54 13.11
CA PRO A 368 -0.66 43.30 12.41
C PRO A 368 -0.45 43.48 10.89
N ARG A 369 -0.85 42.45 10.13
CA ARG A 369 -0.83 42.50 8.66
C ARG A 369 -1.76 43.63 8.16
N PRO A 370 -1.34 44.45 7.21
CA PRO A 370 -2.24 45.37 6.54
C PRO A 370 -3.25 44.63 5.72
N ALA A 371 -4.48 45.16 5.71
CA ALA A 371 -5.62 44.63 5.00
C ALA A 371 -5.28 44.36 3.53
N ALA A 372 -5.70 43.17 3.05
CA ALA A 372 -5.57 42.75 1.67
C ALA A 372 -6.02 43.87 0.72
N GLN A 373 -5.11 44.34 -0.10
CA GLN A 373 -5.40 45.21 -1.21
C GLN A 373 -6.40 44.53 -2.12
N ARG A 374 -7.61 45.06 -2.18
CA ARG A 374 -8.61 44.74 -3.21
C ARG A 374 -7.99 45.05 -4.56
N CYS A 375 -7.65 44.02 -5.33
CA CYS A 375 -7.42 44.18 -6.75
C CYS A 375 -8.69 44.76 -7.39
N GLN A 376 -8.62 46.02 -7.78
CA GLN A 376 -9.65 46.62 -8.58
C GLN A 376 -9.65 45.94 -9.96
N PRO A 377 -10.79 45.45 -10.45
CA PRO A 377 -10.84 44.87 -11.78
C PRO A 377 -10.68 46.00 -12.82
N SER A 378 -9.68 45.87 -13.68
CA SER A 378 -9.57 46.71 -14.88
C SER A 378 -10.82 46.51 -15.76
N VAL A 379 -11.46 47.59 -16.09
CA VAL A 379 -12.65 47.67 -16.93
C VAL A 379 -12.28 47.31 -18.37
N LYS A 380 -13.07 46.38 -18.94
CA LYS A 380 -13.11 45.90 -20.31
C LYS A 380 -12.43 44.54 -20.58
N ALA A 381 -13.01 43.48 -20.03
CA ALA A 381 -13.00 42.16 -20.67
C ALA A 381 -14.42 41.61 -20.56
N GLY A 382 -14.95 41.09 -21.66
CA GLY A 382 -16.29 40.57 -21.78
C GLY A 382 -16.71 39.65 -20.65
N ARG A 383 -18.01 39.68 -20.30
CA ARG A 383 -18.62 38.85 -19.25
C ARG A 383 -18.27 37.37 -19.46
N ARG A 384 -17.14 36.91 -18.91
CA ARG A 384 -16.85 35.49 -18.73
C ARG A 384 -17.72 35.01 -17.56
N THR A 385 -18.76 34.25 -17.86
CA THR A 385 -19.56 33.55 -16.87
C THR A 385 -18.73 32.39 -16.32
N TYR A 386 -18.18 32.55 -15.13
CA TYR A 386 -17.59 31.46 -14.36
C TYR A 386 -18.71 30.49 -13.98
N LYS A 387 -18.73 29.32 -14.63
CA LYS A 387 -19.55 28.18 -14.19
C LYS A 387 -18.68 27.20 -13.47
N LYS A 388 -18.82 27.08 -12.16
CA LYS A 388 -18.25 25.96 -11.40
C LYS A 388 -19.25 24.80 -11.38
N ARG A 389 -18.83 23.62 -11.75
CA ARG A 389 -19.58 22.37 -11.64
C ARG A 389 -19.07 21.55 -10.49
N LEU A 390 -19.95 21.15 -9.58
CA LEU A 390 -19.68 20.15 -8.54
C LEU A 390 -20.52 18.92 -8.85
N GLN A 391 -19.87 17.75 -8.93
CA GLN A 391 -20.56 16.51 -9.20
C GLN A 391 -20.83 15.78 -7.88
N GLY A 392 -22.10 15.69 -7.47
CA GLY A 392 -22.54 14.81 -6.39
C GLY A 392 -22.97 13.42 -6.89
N LEU A 393 -23.24 12.50 -5.99
CA LEU A 393 -23.69 11.13 -6.33
C LEU A 393 -25.03 11.12 -7.07
N HIS A 394 -25.98 11.96 -6.67
CA HIS A 394 -27.30 12.00 -7.29
C HIS A 394 -27.37 12.89 -8.55
N GLY A 395 -26.49 13.86 -8.71
CA GLY A 395 -26.52 14.78 -9.85
C GLY A 395 -25.34 15.72 -9.91
N THR A 396 -25.42 16.69 -10.81
CA THR A 396 -24.42 17.74 -11.01
C THR A 396 -24.96 19.06 -10.49
N PHE A 397 -24.28 19.69 -9.55
CA PHE A 397 -24.57 21.04 -9.07
C PHE A 397 -23.82 22.04 -9.96
N VAL A 398 -24.51 23.02 -10.50
CA VAL A 398 -23.93 24.07 -11.33
C VAL A 398 -24.10 25.40 -10.64
N TYR A 399 -23.01 26.01 -10.22
CA TYR A 399 -23.01 27.36 -9.69
C TYR A 399 -22.96 28.36 -10.85
N THR A 400 -24.04 29.07 -11.07
CA THR A 400 -24.16 30.06 -12.14
C THR A 400 -23.91 31.47 -11.69
N SER A 401 -23.89 31.70 -10.37
CA SER A 401 -23.71 33.04 -9.80
C SER A 401 -22.85 33.05 -8.56
N ARG A 402 -22.20 34.16 -8.24
CA ARG A 402 -21.51 34.38 -6.96
C ARG A 402 -22.42 34.24 -5.74
N HIS A 403 -23.73 34.46 -5.93
CA HIS A 403 -24.73 34.32 -4.86
C HIS A 403 -24.95 32.83 -4.48
N GLU A 404 -25.00 31.94 -5.46
CA GLU A 404 -25.12 30.50 -5.23
C GLU A 404 -23.86 29.92 -4.60
N GLN A 405 -22.68 30.41 -5.00
CA GLN A 405 -21.41 30.05 -4.36
C GLN A 405 -21.38 30.53 -2.89
N ALA A 406 -21.83 31.74 -2.61
CA ALA A 406 -21.92 32.27 -1.25
C ALA A 406 -22.91 31.49 -0.37
N ARG A 407 -24.01 30.98 -0.94
CA ARG A 407 -24.97 30.12 -0.24
C ARG A 407 -24.37 28.76 0.11
N PHE A 408 -23.54 28.19 -0.77
CA PHE A 408 -22.80 26.95 -0.49
C PHE A 408 -21.77 27.17 0.63
N GLU A 409 -20.96 28.24 0.51
CA GLU A 409 -19.96 28.63 1.51
C GLU A 409 -20.61 28.97 2.88
N ALA A 410 -21.84 29.47 2.87
CA ALA A 410 -22.63 29.71 4.06
C ALA A 410 -23.34 28.46 4.63
N GLY A 411 -23.09 27.26 4.07
CA GLY A 411 -23.65 26.00 4.55
C GLY A 411 -25.13 25.78 4.23
N VAL A 412 -25.69 26.55 3.28
CA VAL A 412 -27.10 26.38 2.85
C VAL A 412 -27.30 25.12 2.01
N VAL A 413 -26.25 24.64 1.35
CA VAL A 413 -26.20 23.32 0.73
C VAL A 413 -25.44 22.38 1.68
N ARG A 414 -26.13 21.32 2.14
CA ARG A 414 -25.51 20.36 3.08
C ARG A 414 -24.42 19.59 2.38
N LEU A 415 -23.27 19.39 3.05
CA LEU A 415 -22.19 18.51 2.53
C LEU A 415 -22.68 17.11 2.22
N ALA A 416 -23.65 16.63 3.01
CA ALA A 416 -24.34 15.37 2.78
C ALA A 416 -25.01 15.29 1.39
N ASP A 417 -25.42 16.41 0.79
CA ASP A 417 -26.00 16.44 -0.56
C ASP A 417 -25.04 15.94 -1.63
N LEU A 418 -23.74 16.15 -1.44
CA LEU A 418 -22.70 15.70 -2.37
C LEU A 418 -22.54 14.18 -2.37
N VAL A 419 -22.68 13.55 -1.21
CA VAL A 419 -22.50 12.10 -1.03
C VAL A 419 -23.80 11.32 -1.02
N ALA A 420 -24.96 11.99 -0.98
CA ALA A 420 -26.26 11.34 -0.96
C ALA A 420 -26.57 10.63 -2.29
N PRO A 421 -26.91 9.34 -2.27
CA PRO A 421 -27.46 8.68 -3.44
C PRO A 421 -28.89 9.15 -3.73
N SER A 422 -29.38 8.90 -4.94
CA SER A 422 -30.74 9.31 -5.34
C SER A 422 -31.82 8.62 -4.51
N ARG A 423 -31.58 7.35 -4.14
CA ARG A 423 -32.55 6.54 -3.38
C ARG A 423 -31.81 5.44 -2.61
N ILE A 424 -32.30 5.12 -1.41
CA ILE A 424 -31.90 3.98 -0.60
C ILE A 424 -33.13 3.22 -0.16
N ASP A 425 -33.16 1.92 -0.47
CA ASP A 425 -34.21 1.00 -0.03
C ASP A 425 -33.57 -0.05 0.87
N VAL A 426 -34.04 -0.13 2.12
CA VAL A 426 -33.58 -1.11 3.11
C VAL A 426 -34.56 -2.26 3.18
N LEU A 427 -34.15 -3.39 2.59
CA LEU A 427 -34.93 -4.63 2.61
C LEU A 427 -34.38 -5.57 3.70
N PRO A 428 -35.13 -6.64 4.06
CA PRO A 428 -34.73 -7.55 5.14
C PRO A 428 -33.36 -8.18 4.95
N ASP A 429 -32.94 -8.44 3.72
CA ASP A 429 -31.72 -9.19 3.34
C ASP A 429 -30.78 -8.44 2.42
N VAL A 430 -31.18 -7.27 1.90
CA VAL A 430 -30.47 -6.48 0.91
C VAL A 430 -30.69 -4.98 1.14
N VAL A 431 -29.68 -4.17 0.89
CA VAL A 431 -29.78 -2.72 0.74
C VAL A 431 -29.67 -2.38 -0.75
N GLU A 432 -30.66 -1.72 -1.31
CA GLU A 432 -30.66 -1.24 -2.68
C GLU A 432 -30.33 0.24 -2.69
N VAL A 433 -29.27 0.61 -3.43
CA VAL A 433 -28.83 2.00 -3.53
C VAL A 433 -28.86 2.43 -4.99
N GLU A 434 -29.63 3.46 -5.26
CA GLU A 434 -29.71 4.04 -6.61
C GLU A 434 -28.83 5.29 -6.72
N VAL A 435 -27.94 5.26 -7.74
CA VAL A 435 -27.05 6.38 -8.08
C VAL A 435 -27.18 6.69 -9.55
N ARG A 436 -27.67 7.87 -9.88
CA ARG A 436 -27.87 8.33 -11.28
C ARG A 436 -28.63 7.31 -12.13
N GLY A 437 -29.75 6.80 -11.61
CA GLY A 437 -30.62 5.86 -12.30
C GLY A 437 -30.09 4.42 -12.43
N LYS A 438 -28.98 4.09 -11.74
CA LYS A 438 -28.44 2.74 -11.68
C LYS A 438 -28.55 2.19 -10.26
N THR A 439 -29.30 1.11 -10.11
CA THR A 439 -29.46 0.42 -8.83
C THR A 439 -28.28 -0.52 -8.58
N ARG A 440 -27.75 -0.50 -7.35
CA ARG A 440 -26.77 -1.41 -6.81
C ARG A 440 -27.36 -2.18 -5.65
N TYR A 441 -27.11 -3.47 -5.61
CA TYR A 441 -27.57 -4.39 -4.57
C TYR A 441 -26.40 -4.67 -3.64
N GLN A 442 -26.60 -4.46 -2.32
CA GLN A 442 -25.58 -4.62 -1.29
C GLN A 442 -26.11 -5.59 -0.23
N ARG A 443 -25.25 -6.48 0.28
CA ARG A 443 -25.60 -7.40 1.38
C ARG A 443 -24.47 -7.43 2.38
N TYR A 444 -24.84 -7.44 3.66
CA TYR A 444 -23.90 -7.37 4.77
C TYR A 444 -23.98 -8.61 5.63
N PHE A 445 -22.82 -9.01 6.15
CA PHE A 445 -22.59 -10.18 6.97
C PHE A 445 -21.83 -9.81 8.23
N HIS A 446 -22.09 -10.53 9.34
CA HIS A 446 -21.36 -10.40 10.59
C HIS A 446 -20.58 -11.67 10.87
N VAL A 447 -19.37 -11.52 11.38
CA VAL A 447 -18.59 -12.62 11.94
C VAL A 447 -18.99 -12.76 13.41
N THR A 448 -19.62 -13.88 13.74
CA THR A 448 -20.18 -14.16 15.08
C THR A 448 -19.35 -15.14 15.89
N GLY A 449 -18.33 -15.72 15.30
CA GLY A 449 -17.40 -16.60 15.98
C GLY A 449 -16.19 -16.95 15.10
N TYR A 450 -15.14 -17.36 15.76
CA TYR A 450 -13.85 -17.67 15.17
C TYR A 450 -13.49 -19.13 15.45
N GLY A 451 -12.63 -19.72 14.63
CA GLY A 451 -12.07 -21.05 14.87
C GLY A 451 -11.24 -21.11 16.15
N HIS A 452 -10.81 -22.31 16.53
CA HIS A 452 -9.93 -22.47 17.71
C HIS A 452 -8.56 -21.85 17.52
N GLN A 453 -8.09 -21.76 16.30
CA GLN A 453 -6.80 -21.15 15.93
C GLN A 453 -6.99 -20.17 14.80
N LEU A 454 -6.32 -19.03 14.91
CA LEU A 454 -6.27 -18.00 13.86
C LEU A 454 -4.83 -17.72 13.43
N LEU A 455 -4.61 -17.72 12.14
CA LEU A 455 -3.33 -17.36 11.56
C LEU A 455 -3.20 -15.82 11.52
N CYS A 456 -2.04 -15.31 11.90
CA CYS A 456 -1.74 -13.88 11.82
C CYS A 456 -1.92 -13.34 10.39
N GLY A 457 -2.64 -12.21 10.25
CA GLY A 457 -2.89 -11.57 8.96
C GLY A 457 -3.97 -12.21 8.08
N TRP A 458 -4.74 -13.16 8.59
CA TRP A 458 -5.80 -13.85 7.84
C TRP A 458 -6.82 -12.92 7.18
N VAL A 459 -7.01 -11.71 7.73
CA VAL A 459 -7.92 -10.69 7.17
C VAL A 459 -7.39 -10.18 5.82
N GLY A 460 -6.08 -10.17 5.61
CA GLY A 460 -5.46 -9.84 4.32
C GLY A 460 -5.93 -10.75 3.19
N ASP A 461 -6.16 -12.03 3.48
CA ASP A 461 -6.65 -13.01 2.50
C ASP A 461 -8.03 -12.65 1.94
N LEU A 462 -8.86 -11.92 2.69
CA LEU A 462 -10.16 -11.45 2.20
C LEU A 462 -10.01 -10.51 1.01
N SER A 463 -8.98 -9.68 1.01
CA SER A 463 -8.69 -8.77 -0.11
C SER A 463 -8.19 -9.51 -1.35
N GLU A 464 -7.70 -10.76 -1.19
CA GLU A 464 -7.20 -11.62 -2.26
C GLU A 464 -8.32 -12.48 -2.91
N LEU A 465 -9.55 -12.43 -2.39
CA LEU A 465 -10.68 -13.14 -2.99
C LEU A 465 -11.10 -12.58 -4.36
N GLY A 466 -10.63 -11.39 -4.73
CA GLY A 466 -11.03 -10.71 -5.97
C GLY A 466 -12.51 -10.28 -5.99
N LEU A 467 -13.16 -10.26 -4.82
CA LEU A 467 -14.51 -9.77 -4.67
C LEU A 467 -14.51 -8.28 -4.36
N PRO A 468 -15.30 -7.48 -5.07
CA PRO A 468 -15.57 -6.12 -4.63
C PRO A 468 -16.35 -6.15 -3.32
N MET A 469 -15.72 -5.70 -2.25
CA MET A 469 -16.25 -5.81 -0.89
C MET A 469 -15.68 -4.72 0.03
N VAL A 470 -16.38 -4.49 1.13
CA VAL A 470 -15.88 -3.72 2.26
C VAL A 470 -15.82 -4.63 3.49
N SER A 471 -14.71 -4.63 4.20
CA SER A 471 -14.60 -5.26 5.52
C SER A 471 -14.31 -4.18 6.55
N ALA A 472 -15.09 -4.14 7.61
CA ALA A 472 -14.94 -3.19 8.70
C ALA A 472 -14.79 -3.96 10.02
N LEU A 473 -13.73 -3.64 10.75
CA LEU A 473 -13.42 -4.16 12.07
C LEU A 473 -13.43 -2.99 13.05
N ALA A 474 -14.37 -2.97 13.96
CA ALA A 474 -14.38 -2.02 15.04
C ALA A 474 -14.16 -2.73 16.37
N PHE A 475 -13.32 -2.16 17.22
CA PHE A 475 -13.02 -2.73 18.51
C PHE A 475 -12.84 -1.65 19.58
N THR A 476 -13.29 -1.98 20.78
CA THR A 476 -13.29 -1.09 21.94
C THR A 476 -12.67 -1.84 23.11
N PRO A 477 -11.66 -1.28 23.79
CA PRO A 477 -11.08 -1.92 24.96
C PRO A 477 -12.11 -2.01 26.09
N ILE A 478 -12.09 -3.13 26.81
CA ILE A 478 -12.87 -3.34 28.02
C ILE A 478 -11.98 -3.02 29.22
N ASP A 479 -12.59 -2.39 30.24
CA ASP A 479 -11.90 -2.15 31.50
C ASP A 479 -11.41 -3.49 32.11
N SER A 480 -10.10 -3.56 32.41
CA SER A 480 -9.46 -4.81 32.88
C SER A 480 -10.01 -5.25 34.23
N ASP A 481 -10.28 -4.31 35.17
CA ASP A 481 -10.81 -4.64 36.50
C ASP A 481 -12.23 -5.21 36.40
N LEU A 482 -13.05 -4.64 35.49
CA LEU A 482 -14.39 -5.15 35.23
C LEU A 482 -14.32 -6.56 34.62
N MET A 483 -13.37 -6.81 33.71
CA MET A 483 -13.19 -8.12 33.07
C MET A 483 -12.70 -9.16 34.07
N ILE A 484 -11.72 -8.84 34.91
CA ILE A 484 -11.19 -9.73 35.97
C ILE A 484 -12.35 -10.16 36.86
N LYS A 485 -13.15 -9.23 37.39
CA LYS A 485 -14.31 -9.55 38.23
C LYS A 485 -15.30 -10.50 37.56
N LYS A 486 -15.57 -10.31 36.26
CA LYS A 486 -16.48 -11.20 35.49
C LYS A 486 -15.89 -12.59 35.34
N LEU A 487 -14.58 -12.70 35.04
CA LEU A 487 -13.91 -13.97 34.87
C LEU A 487 -13.76 -14.74 36.20
N GLU A 488 -13.48 -14.04 37.31
CA GLU A 488 -13.46 -14.62 38.66
C GLU A 488 -14.85 -15.19 39.02
N LEU A 489 -15.93 -14.47 38.77
CA LEU A 489 -17.29 -14.98 38.99
C LEU A 489 -17.56 -16.23 38.14
N GLN A 490 -17.08 -16.28 36.91
CA GLN A 490 -17.20 -17.46 36.05
C GLN A 490 -16.39 -18.64 36.62
N LEU A 491 -15.19 -18.39 37.10
CA LEU A 491 -14.33 -19.40 37.75
C LEU A 491 -15.04 -19.98 38.96
N VAL A 492 -15.57 -19.14 39.85
CA VAL A 492 -16.32 -19.61 41.04
C VAL A 492 -17.53 -20.49 40.65
N LYS A 493 -18.24 -20.10 39.55
CA LYS A 493 -19.37 -20.91 39.02
C LYS A 493 -18.91 -22.29 38.52
N LEU A 494 -17.79 -22.34 37.81
CA LEU A 494 -17.19 -23.60 37.31
C LEU A 494 -16.72 -24.49 38.45
N GLU A 495 -16.06 -23.92 39.43
CA GLU A 495 -15.57 -24.66 40.63
C GLU A 495 -16.75 -25.18 41.49
N SER A 496 -17.79 -24.36 41.65
CA SER A 496 -19.01 -24.79 42.34
C SER A 496 -19.71 -25.97 41.64
N ARG A 497 -19.78 -25.96 40.33
CA ARG A 497 -20.29 -27.07 39.50
C ARG A 497 -19.44 -28.32 39.65
N ARG A 498 -18.10 -28.17 39.62
CA ARG A 498 -17.14 -29.27 39.83
C ARG A 498 -17.34 -29.93 41.18
N LEU A 499 -17.49 -29.16 42.25
CA LEU A 499 -17.75 -29.66 43.60
C LEU A 499 -19.10 -30.37 43.66
N ALA A 500 -20.14 -29.89 42.98
CA ALA A 500 -21.46 -30.54 42.90
C ALA A 500 -21.39 -31.86 42.13
N ASP A 501 -20.66 -31.90 41.00
CA ASP A 501 -20.45 -33.10 40.19
C ASP A 501 -19.65 -34.17 40.99
N GLN A 502 -18.63 -33.74 41.74
CA GLN A 502 -17.88 -34.66 42.65
C GLN A 502 -18.75 -35.25 43.75
N LYS A 503 -19.65 -34.44 44.37
CA LYS A 503 -20.58 -34.93 45.38
C LYS A 503 -21.62 -35.89 44.81
N THR A 504 -21.93 -35.79 43.52
CA THR A 504 -22.94 -36.66 42.83
C THR A 504 -22.29 -37.82 42.11
N LEU A 505 -20.96 -38.10 42.32
CA LEU A 505 -20.16 -39.12 41.63
C LEU A 505 -20.25 -39.06 40.06
N ARG A 506 -20.53 -37.89 39.52
CA ARG A 506 -20.50 -37.69 38.10
C ARG A 506 -19.07 -37.29 37.67
N ILE A 507 -18.59 -37.94 36.62
CA ILE A 507 -17.27 -37.62 36.05
C ILE A 507 -17.34 -36.19 35.53
N SER A 508 -16.50 -35.30 36.13
CA SER A 508 -16.33 -33.93 35.61
C SER A 508 -15.83 -33.98 34.15
N LYS A 509 -16.45 -33.26 33.26
CA LYS A 509 -15.97 -33.19 31.85
C LYS A 509 -14.57 -32.60 31.83
N ALA A 510 -13.62 -33.25 31.17
CA ALA A 510 -12.24 -32.76 31.00
C ALA A 510 -12.22 -31.32 30.42
N SER A 511 -13.21 -30.96 29.59
CA SER A 511 -13.38 -29.61 29.04
C SER A 511 -13.58 -28.52 30.12
N GLN A 512 -14.18 -28.83 31.28
CA GLN A 512 -14.39 -27.85 32.36
C GLN A 512 -13.09 -27.52 33.09
N ASN A 513 -12.19 -28.48 33.18
CA ASN A 513 -10.88 -28.24 33.80
C ASN A 513 -9.97 -27.41 32.89
N ILE A 514 -10.02 -27.66 31.56
CA ILE A 514 -9.29 -26.89 30.59
C ILE A 514 -9.82 -25.44 30.57
N GLU A 515 -11.16 -25.26 30.57
CA GLU A 515 -11.79 -23.93 30.62
C GLU A 515 -11.39 -23.14 31.89
N ALA A 516 -11.41 -23.79 33.06
CA ALA A 516 -10.99 -23.14 34.32
C ALA A 516 -9.52 -22.72 34.32
N GLU A 517 -8.64 -23.53 33.75
CA GLU A 517 -7.23 -23.20 33.63
C GLU A 517 -6.97 -22.07 32.67
N GLN A 518 -7.60 -22.07 31.50
CA GLN A 518 -7.53 -20.96 30.55
C GLN A 518 -8.04 -19.65 31.15
N ILE A 519 -9.15 -19.67 31.92
CA ILE A 519 -9.65 -18.48 32.63
C ILE A 519 -8.62 -17.97 33.64
N ARG A 520 -7.96 -18.83 34.43
CA ARG A 520 -6.91 -18.43 35.38
C ARG A 520 -5.75 -17.74 34.67
N GLN A 521 -5.28 -18.32 33.54
CA GLN A 521 -4.19 -17.74 32.75
C GLN A 521 -4.57 -16.35 32.23
N VAL A 522 -5.79 -16.17 31.70
CA VAL A 522 -6.28 -14.88 31.24
C VAL A 522 -6.39 -13.86 32.39
N VAL A 523 -6.93 -14.25 33.55
CA VAL A 523 -7.01 -13.38 34.73
C VAL A 523 -5.61 -12.94 35.18
N HIS A 524 -4.65 -13.87 35.23
CA HIS A 524 -3.28 -13.56 35.61
C HIS A 524 -2.62 -12.60 34.57
N ALA A 525 -2.84 -12.80 33.28
CA ALA A 525 -2.32 -11.92 32.23
C ALA A 525 -2.95 -10.53 32.27
N LEU A 526 -4.25 -10.43 32.56
CA LEU A 526 -4.95 -9.14 32.73
C LEU A 526 -4.46 -8.38 33.97
N ALA A 527 -4.33 -9.06 35.12
CA ALA A 527 -3.84 -8.47 36.36
C ALA A 527 -2.38 -8.00 36.21
N GLY A 528 -1.55 -8.74 35.44
CA GLY A 528 -0.19 -8.36 35.11
C GLY A 528 -0.06 -7.30 34.01
N GLN A 529 -1.17 -6.74 33.48
CA GLN A 529 -1.21 -5.79 32.36
C GLN A 529 -0.48 -6.29 31.10
N ARG A 530 -0.33 -7.61 30.93
CA ARG A 530 0.28 -8.23 29.75
C ARG A 530 -0.71 -8.47 28.63
N MET A 531 -1.99 -8.39 28.92
CA MET A 531 -3.11 -8.64 28.00
C MET A 531 -4.23 -7.64 28.24
N LYS A 532 -5.00 -7.32 27.23
CA LYS A 532 -6.23 -6.52 27.28
C LYS A 532 -7.32 -7.23 26.50
N VAL A 533 -8.56 -7.12 26.96
CA VAL A 533 -9.72 -7.69 26.24
C VAL A 533 -10.49 -6.59 25.53
N PHE A 534 -10.94 -6.88 24.33
CA PHE A 534 -11.67 -5.96 23.48
C PHE A 534 -13.05 -6.52 23.13
N THR A 535 -14.02 -5.65 23.09
CA THR A 535 -15.27 -5.92 22.39
C THR A 535 -15.04 -5.67 20.90
N VAL A 536 -15.24 -6.69 20.08
CA VAL A 536 -14.90 -6.68 18.66
C VAL A 536 -16.14 -6.93 17.82
N GLN A 537 -16.27 -6.17 16.75
CA GLN A 537 -17.26 -6.39 15.70
C GLN A 537 -16.58 -6.39 14.35
N MET A 538 -16.82 -7.44 13.58
CA MET A 538 -16.38 -7.54 12.19
C MET A 538 -17.60 -7.68 11.28
N THR A 539 -17.71 -6.74 10.33
CA THR A 539 -18.77 -6.69 9.33
C THR A 539 -18.18 -6.74 7.93
N ILE A 540 -18.77 -7.53 7.06
CA ILE A 540 -18.35 -7.66 5.67
C ILE A 540 -19.53 -7.31 4.78
N GLY A 541 -19.36 -6.34 3.87
CA GLY A 541 -20.33 -5.94 2.87
C GLY A 541 -19.88 -6.32 1.47
N ILE A 542 -20.75 -6.93 0.68
CA ILE A 542 -20.54 -7.22 -0.74
C ILE A 542 -21.62 -6.53 -1.58
N HIS A 543 -21.28 -6.27 -2.84
CA HIS A 543 -22.25 -5.64 -3.74
C HIS A 543 -22.24 -6.25 -5.14
N ALA A 544 -23.32 -6.04 -5.89
CA ALA A 544 -23.41 -6.43 -7.29
C ALA A 544 -24.39 -5.53 -8.07
N GLY A 545 -24.33 -5.57 -9.39
CA GLY A 545 -25.28 -4.88 -10.28
C GLY A 545 -26.60 -5.62 -10.48
N SER A 546 -26.73 -6.86 -9.94
CA SER A 546 -27.99 -7.63 -9.95
C SER A 546 -28.06 -8.53 -8.72
N ARG A 547 -29.28 -8.88 -8.31
CA ARG A 547 -29.52 -9.78 -7.16
C ARG A 547 -28.91 -11.17 -7.40
N GLN A 548 -29.01 -11.70 -8.61
CA GLN A 548 -28.45 -13.02 -8.94
C GLN A 548 -26.91 -13.05 -8.77
N ARG A 549 -26.21 -12.04 -9.25
CA ARG A 549 -24.76 -11.92 -9.04
C ARG A 549 -24.39 -11.70 -7.57
N LEU A 550 -25.26 -10.99 -6.83
CA LEU A 550 -25.06 -10.79 -5.40
C LEU A 550 -25.11 -12.13 -4.65
N GLU A 551 -26.08 -13.00 -4.96
CA GLU A 551 -26.18 -14.34 -4.39
C GLU A 551 -24.95 -15.22 -4.72
N GLN A 552 -24.49 -15.21 -5.96
CA GLN A 552 -23.29 -15.96 -6.35
C GLN A 552 -22.07 -15.50 -5.55
N ARG A 553 -21.88 -14.18 -5.39
CA ARG A 553 -20.80 -13.61 -4.57
C ARG A 553 -20.95 -13.96 -3.10
N ALA A 554 -22.17 -13.93 -2.56
CA ALA A 554 -22.45 -14.30 -1.19
C ALA A 554 -22.11 -15.78 -0.91
N HIS A 555 -22.50 -16.70 -1.78
CA HIS A 555 -22.15 -18.11 -1.66
C HIS A 555 -20.64 -18.34 -1.72
N TYR A 556 -19.94 -17.68 -2.63
CA TYR A 556 -18.50 -17.80 -2.74
C TYR A 556 -17.78 -17.28 -1.47
N LEU A 557 -18.16 -16.10 -0.98
CA LEU A 557 -17.64 -15.53 0.27
C LEU A 557 -17.86 -16.47 1.46
N LEU A 558 -19.10 -16.91 1.65
CA LEU A 558 -19.45 -17.76 2.79
C LEU A 558 -18.74 -19.12 2.75
N SER A 559 -18.57 -19.70 1.57
CA SER A 559 -17.83 -20.94 1.39
C SER A 559 -16.36 -20.78 1.83
N HIS A 560 -15.71 -19.69 1.41
CA HIS A 560 -14.33 -19.39 1.79
C HIS A 560 -14.18 -19.14 3.31
N LEU A 561 -15.09 -18.36 3.90
CA LEU A 561 -15.04 -18.07 5.34
C LEU A 561 -15.28 -19.32 6.20
N ARG A 562 -16.13 -20.25 5.74
CA ARG A 562 -16.33 -21.57 6.38
C ARG A 562 -15.09 -22.44 6.35
N GLN A 563 -14.32 -22.43 5.25
CA GLN A 563 -13.04 -23.13 5.16
C GLN A 563 -12.05 -22.65 6.23
N LYS A 564 -12.11 -21.35 6.57
CA LYS A 564 -11.33 -20.75 7.67
C LYS A 564 -11.98 -20.92 9.05
N GLN A 565 -12.98 -21.79 9.18
CA GLN A 565 -13.69 -22.07 10.42
C GLN A 565 -14.36 -20.84 11.06
N LEU A 566 -14.66 -19.81 10.27
CA LEU A 566 -15.36 -18.63 10.76
C LEU A 566 -16.89 -18.84 10.76
N LYS A 567 -17.53 -18.47 11.84
CA LYS A 567 -19.01 -18.45 11.93
C LYS A 567 -19.50 -17.10 11.44
N VAL A 568 -20.08 -17.09 10.23
CA VAL A 568 -20.54 -15.87 9.57
C VAL A 568 -22.03 -15.95 9.31
N ARG A 569 -22.75 -14.88 9.57
CA ARG A 569 -24.20 -14.77 9.39
C ARG A 569 -24.56 -13.56 8.55
N ALA A 570 -25.56 -13.72 7.70
CA ALA A 570 -26.19 -12.58 7.05
C ALA A 570 -26.88 -11.69 8.09
N ALA A 571 -26.78 -10.40 7.94
CA ALA A 571 -27.43 -9.42 8.81
C ALA A 571 -28.95 -9.30 8.48
N THR A 572 -29.64 -10.40 8.43
CA THR A 572 -31.08 -10.45 8.09
C THR A 572 -31.90 -9.59 9.05
N ARG A 573 -32.71 -8.67 8.51
CA ARG A 573 -33.50 -7.65 9.23
C ARG A 573 -32.63 -6.63 10.03
N ARG A 574 -31.31 -6.60 9.79
CA ARG A 574 -30.37 -5.68 10.41
C ARG A 574 -29.39 -5.15 9.36
N GLN A 575 -29.80 -5.19 8.09
CA GLN A 575 -28.94 -4.75 6.97
C GLN A 575 -28.53 -3.28 7.12
N GLU A 576 -29.42 -2.40 7.64
CA GLU A 576 -29.09 -0.99 7.87
C GLU A 576 -28.00 -0.80 8.92
N ALA A 577 -28.10 -1.52 10.06
CA ALA A 577 -27.11 -1.41 11.12
C ALA A 577 -25.75 -1.98 10.68
N ALA A 578 -25.75 -3.08 9.93
CA ALA A 578 -24.55 -3.66 9.34
C ALA A 578 -23.92 -2.73 8.28
N TRP A 579 -24.75 -2.11 7.46
CA TRP A 579 -24.30 -1.11 6.48
C TRP A 579 -23.67 0.09 7.18
N GLN A 580 -24.31 0.66 8.19
CA GLN A 580 -23.75 1.76 8.98
C GLN A 580 -22.43 1.37 9.67
N ALA A 581 -22.27 0.12 10.10
CA ALA A 581 -21.02 -0.37 10.68
C ALA A 581 -19.83 -0.38 9.71
N THR A 582 -20.07 -0.31 8.40
CA THR A 582 -19.02 -0.22 7.39
C THR A 582 -18.69 1.22 6.99
N LEU A 583 -19.45 2.21 7.45
CA LEU A 583 -19.15 3.61 7.20
C LEU A 583 -17.94 4.06 8.04
N PRO A 584 -17.12 4.99 7.53
CA PRO A 584 -15.94 5.48 8.25
C PRO A 584 -16.31 6.52 9.34
N THR A 585 -17.19 6.14 10.26
CA THR A 585 -17.73 7.00 11.32
C THR A 585 -17.45 6.46 12.72
N CYS A 586 -16.79 5.33 12.83
CA CYS A 586 -16.51 4.64 14.09
C CYS A 586 -17.80 4.48 14.95
N PRO A 587 -18.85 3.84 14.41
CA PRO A 587 -20.17 3.82 15.04
C PRO A 587 -20.17 3.10 16.39
N GLN A 588 -20.99 3.56 17.36
CA GLN A 588 -21.23 2.82 18.59
C GLN A 588 -22.25 1.71 18.31
N GLN A 589 -21.84 0.48 18.55
CA GLN A 589 -22.49 -0.72 18.02
C GLN A 589 -23.46 -1.40 18.98
N ARG A 590 -24.13 -0.67 19.81
CA ARG A 590 -25.04 -1.25 20.78
C ARG A 590 -26.23 -2.04 20.19
N GLU A 591 -26.50 -1.87 18.91
CA GLU A 591 -27.68 -2.44 18.26
C GLU A 591 -27.44 -3.78 17.56
N LEU A 592 -26.19 -4.17 17.40
CA LEU A 592 -25.85 -5.46 16.83
C LEU A 592 -25.44 -6.38 17.99
N ASP A 593 -26.36 -7.14 18.56
CA ASP A 593 -26.18 -8.13 19.65
C ASP A 593 -25.11 -9.23 19.36
N LEU A 594 -24.13 -8.93 18.53
CA LEU A 594 -23.15 -9.85 17.95
C LEU A 594 -21.72 -9.41 18.25
N LEU A 595 -21.51 -8.77 19.39
CA LEU A 595 -20.20 -8.38 19.86
C LEU A 595 -19.46 -9.62 20.40
N VAL A 596 -18.25 -9.81 19.95
CA VAL A 596 -17.36 -10.89 20.40
C VAL A 596 -16.24 -10.28 21.23
N ASN A 597 -15.95 -10.88 22.38
CA ASN A 597 -14.81 -10.46 23.18
C ASN A 597 -13.56 -11.21 22.74
N LEU A 598 -12.49 -10.49 22.41
CA LEU A 598 -11.22 -11.07 22.02
C LEU A 598 -10.08 -10.46 22.85
N PRO A 599 -9.13 -11.25 23.30
CA PRO A 599 -7.90 -10.74 23.92
C PRO A 599 -6.96 -10.12 22.88
N SER A 600 -6.03 -9.26 23.35
CA SER A 600 -5.14 -8.48 22.49
C SER A 600 -4.25 -9.32 21.57
N ASP A 601 -3.79 -10.48 22.04
CA ASP A 601 -2.99 -11.44 21.28
C ASP A 601 -3.76 -12.00 20.06
N VAL A 602 -5.02 -12.44 20.29
CA VAL A 602 -5.89 -12.90 19.22
C VAL A 602 -6.27 -11.75 18.29
N LEU A 603 -6.61 -10.58 18.84
CA LEU A 603 -6.97 -9.41 18.03
C LEU A 603 -5.81 -8.94 17.15
N SER A 604 -4.56 -9.18 17.56
CA SER A 604 -3.39 -8.83 16.75
C SER A 604 -3.38 -9.54 15.40
N THR A 605 -4.01 -10.71 15.27
CA THR A 605 -4.14 -11.46 14.01
C THR A 605 -5.00 -10.75 12.95
N PHE A 606 -5.80 -9.73 13.35
CA PHE A 606 -6.77 -9.01 12.51
C PHE A 606 -6.20 -7.77 11.83
N LEU A 607 -4.90 -7.63 11.70
CA LEU A 607 -4.30 -6.47 11.08
C LEU A 607 -4.75 -6.33 9.60
N HIS A 608 -5.60 -5.35 9.32
CA HIS A 608 -6.23 -5.13 8.00
C HIS A 608 -5.23 -4.71 6.92
N CYS A 609 -4.23 -3.92 7.28
CA CYS A 609 -3.17 -3.47 6.36
C CYS A 609 -2.06 -4.52 6.13
N SER A 610 -2.31 -5.80 6.44
CA SER A 610 -1.34 -6.90 6.25
C SER A 610 -1.15 -7.33 4.79
N SER A 611 -1.98 -6.84 3.86
CA SER A 611 -1.82 -7.05 2.43
C SER A 611 -1.73 -5.70 1.69
N GLY A 612 -0.84 -5.62 0.71
CA GLY A 612 -0.61 -4.39 -0.07
C GLY A 612 -0.29 -4.69 -1.53
N VAL A 613 -0.17 -3.63 -2.33
CA VAL A 613 0.34 -3.70 -3.69
C VAL A 613 1.81 -3.34 -3.66
N ILE A 614 2.66 -4.20 -4.25
CA ILE A 614 4.08 -3.92 -4.39
C ILE A 614 4.32 -2.92 -5.53
N GLY A 615 5.40 -2.16 -5.42
CA GLY A 615 5.84 -1.20 -6.44
C GLY A 615 5.52 0.25 -6.06
N THR A 616 5.35 1.09 -7.06
CA THR A 616 5.08 2.53 -6.89
C THR A 616 3.67 2.89 -7.36
N PRO A 617 3.08 3.99 -6.87
CA PRO A 617 1.75 4.42 -7.28
C PRO A 617 1.62 4.69 -8.79
N THR A 618 2.70 5.13 -9.44
CA THR A 618 2.77 5.40 -10.89
C THR A 618 4.08 4.86 -11.46
N GLY A 619 4.20 4.77 -12.77
CA GLY A 619 5.43 4.35 -13.44
C GLY A 619 5.19 3.35 -14.56
N VAL A 620 6.20 2.53 -14.81
CA VAL A 620 6.17 1.46 -15.82
C VAL A 620 5.24 0.37 -15.37
N PHE A 621 4.31 -0.04 -16.23
CA PHE A 621 3.49 -1.21 -15.98
C PHE A 621 4.32 -2.48 -16.14
N LEU A 622 4.40 -3.28 -15.08
CA LEU A 622 5.17 -4.54 -15.07
C LEU A 622 4.29 -5.76 -15.32
N GLY A 623 3.06 -5.74 -14.80
CA GLY A 623 2.19 -6.90 -14.83
C GLY A 623 1.23 -6.93 -13.66
N PHE A 624 1.04 -8.11 -13.08
CA PHE A 624 0.03 -8.32 -12.05
C PHE A 624 0.56 -9.18 -10.90
N THR A 625 0.12 -8.88 -9.67
CA THR A 625 0.14 -9.82 -8.54
C THR A 625 -1.19 -10.55 -8.46
N GLY A 626 -1.20 -11.72 -7.80
CA GLY A 626 -2.41 -12.53 -7.65
C GLY A 626 -2.83 -13.25 -8.93
N SER A 627 -3.92 -13.99 -8.88
CA SER A 627 -4.43 -14.79 -9.98
C SER A 627 -5.93 -14.58 -10.18
N GLY A 628 -6.45 -14.86 -11.39
CA GLY A 628 -7.88 -14.78 -11.67
C GLY A 628 -8.48 -13.40 -11.37
N ALA A 629 -9.52 -13.36 -10.53
CA ALA A 629 -10.22 -12.15 -10.13
C ALA A 629 -9.46 -11.30 -9.10
N SER A 630 -8.49 -11.88 -8.40
CA SER A 630 -7.66 -11.18 -7.40
C SER A 630 -6.46 -10.43 -7.98
N ARG A 631 -6.37 -10.34 -9.31
CA ARG A 631 -5.28 -9.63 -9.98
C ARG A 631 -5.24 -8.17 -9.57
N ARG A 632 -4.02 -7.72 -9.18
CA ARG A 632 -3.71 -6.32 -8.88
C ARG A 632 -2.59 -5.86 -9.80
N PRO A 633 -2.72 -4.70 -10.46
CA PRO A 633 -1.69 -4.21 -11.36
C PRO A 633 -0.47 -3.72 -10.57
N VAL A 634 0.71 -3.96 -11.13
CA VAL A 634 1.99 -3.54 -10.55
C VAL A 634 2.63 -2.50 -11.46
N PHE A 635 2.95 -1.36 -10.87
CA PHE A 635 3.70 -0.27 -11.51
C PHE A 635 5.01 -0.05 -10.76
N PHE A 636 6.03 0.42 -11.46
CA PHE A 636 7.32 0.67 -10.87
C PHE A 636 8.04 1.87 -11.52
N HIS A 637 8.54 2.76 -10.67
CA HIS A 637 9.33 3.93 -11.07
C HIS A 637 10.63 3.95 -10.26
N PRO A 638 11.79 3.67 -10.87
CA PRO A 638 13.06 3.57 -10.14
C PRO A 638 13.44 4.85 -9.39
N TRP A 639 13.16 6.00 -9.96
CA TRP A 639 13.43 7.33 -9.36
C TRP A 639 12.20 7.92 -8.68
N SER A 640 11.33 7.07 -8.14
CA SER A 640 10.20 7.55 -7.34
C SER A 640 10.72 8.25 -6.08
N GLU A 641 10.09 9.36 -5.70
CA GLU A 641 10.32 10.02 -4.41
C GLU A 641 9.84 9.18 -3.22
N ASP A 642 9.28 8.00 -3.51
CA ASP A 642 8.82 7.07 -2.50
C ASP A 642 10.00 6.57 -1.65
N LYS A 643 9.98 6.92 -0.34
CA LYS A 643 11.02 6.53 0.62
C LYS A 643 11.19 5.01 0.78
N LYS A 644 10.29 4.20 0.26
CA LYS A 644 10.43 2.74 0.22
C LYS A 644 11.58 2.28 -0.68
N ILE A 645 11.91 3.08 -1.70
CA ILE A 645 12.97 2.78 -2.65
C ILE A 645 14.17 3.65 -2.28
N PRO A 646 15.18 3.08 -1.61
CA PRO A 646 16.32 3.87 -1.13
C PRO A 646 17.21 4.39 -2.26
N ASN A 647 17.24 3.69 -3.41
CA ASN A 647 17.98 4.08 -4.59
C ASN A 647 17.34 3.48 -5.87
N PRO A 648 17.70 4.00 -7.06
CA PRO A 648 17.09 3.59 -8.32
C PRO A 648 17.67 2.30 -8.92
N HIS A 649 18.65 1.65 -8.27
CA HIS A 649 19.30 0.47 -8.83
C HIS A 649 18.40 -0.75 -8.80
N VAL A 650 18.47 -1.56 -9.85
CA VAL A 650 17.64 -2.74 -10.06
C VAL A 650 18.53 -3.96 -10.33
N VAL A 651 18.21 -5.08 -9.71
CA VAL A 651 18.85 -6.37 -9.94
C VAL A 651 17.83 -7.37 -10.49
N ILE A 652 18.20 -8.09 -11.54
CA ILE A 652 17.37 -9.15 -12.15
C ILE A 652 18.17 -10.43 -12.21
N VAL A 653 17.80 -11.42 -11.41
CA VAL A 653 18.54 -12.68 -11.27
C VAL A 653 17.61 -13.87 -11.48
N GLY A 654 18.07 -14.87 -12.23
CA GLY A 654 17.32 -16.10 -12.45
C GLY A 654 18.03 -17.01 -13.43
N GLU A 655 17.60 -18.26 -13.54
CA GLU A 655 18.20 -19.22 -14.48
C GLU A 655 17.91 -18.88 -15.95
N THR A 656 18.67 -19.50 -16.83
CA THR A 656 18.49 -19.37 -18.29
C THR A 656 17.09 -19.80 -18.70
N GLY A 657 16.45 -19.03 -19.58
CA GLY A 657 15.10 -19.34 -20.08
C GLY A 657 13.95 -18.84 -19.20
N MET A 658 14.21 -18.33 -17.99
CA MET A 658 13.16 -17.82 -17.10
C MET A 658 12.65 -16.41 -17.44
N GLY A 659 13.19 -15.75 -18.48
CA GLY A 659 12.68 -14.48 -19.00
C GLY A 659 13.36 -13.23 -18.48
N LYS A 660 14.65 -13.30 -18.05
CA LYS A 660 15.43 -12.13 -17.57
C LYS A 660 15.49 -11.00 -18.58
N SER A 661 16.06 -11.27 -19.77
CA SER A 661 16.20 -10.25 -20.83
C SER A 661 14.83 -9.75 -21.31
N PHE A 662 13.80 -10.60 -21.25
CA PHE A 662 12.41 -10.16 -21.48
C PHE A 662 11.96 -9.13 -20.44
N THR A 663 12.16 -9.43 -19.15
CA THR A 663 11.84 -8.54 -18.05
C THR A 663 12.63 -7.22 -18.16
N GLY A 664 13.94 -7.30 -18.46
CA GLY A 664 14.79 -6.13 -18.72
C GLY A 664 14.23 -5.24 -19.84
N LYS A 665 13.80 -5.84 -20.98
CA LYS A 665 13.21 -5.11 -22.11
C LYS A 665 11.86 -4.47 -21.77
N VAL A 666 11.05 -5.07 -20.89
CA VAL A 666 9.81 -4.45 -20.39
C VAL A 666 10.13 -3.16 -19.64
N PHE A 667 11.13 -3.20 -18.76
CA PHE A 667 11.60 -2.01 -18.06
C PHE A 667 12.13 -0.94 -19.02
N VAL A 668 13.05 -1.31 -19.88
CA VAL A 668 13.72 -0.40 -20.83
C VAL A 668 12.68 0.34 -21.67
N THR A 669 11.77 -0.38 -22.31
CA THR A 669 10.74 0.23 -23.14
C THR A 669 9.74 1.04 -22.34
N GLY A 670 9.40 0.59 -21.14
CA GLY A 670 8.50 1.32 -20.26
C GLY A 670 9.08 2.64 -19.77
N ILE A 671 10.35 2.65 -19.35
CA ILE A 671 11.08 3.86 -18.90
C ILE A 671 11.14 4.89 -20.01
N MET A 672 11.55 4.48 -21.23
CA MET A 672 11.57 5.34 -22.41
C MET A 672 10.16 5.82 -22.79
N GLY A 673 9.18 4.91 -22.81
CA GLY A 673 7.79 5.19 -23.14
C GLY A 673 7.10 6.16 -22.18
N MET A 674 7.57 6.24 -20.96
CA MET A 674 7.15 7.23 -19.95
C MET A 674 7.94 8.55 -20.05
N GLY A 675 9.02 8.60 -20.84
CA GLY A 675 9.93 9.74 -20.90
C GLY A 675 10.66 10.01 -19.58
N ILE A 676 10.86 8.97 -18.76
CA ILE A 676 11.49 9.07 -17.44
C ILE A 676 13.01 9.21 -17.60
N ALA A 677 13.62 8.35 -18.43
CA ALA A 677 15.06 8.29 -18.62
C ALA A 677 15.41 7.84 -20.04
N ASP A 678 16.61 8.22 -20.49
CA ASP A 678 17.27 7.59 -21.62
C ASP A 678 17.92 6.28 -21.15
N VAL A 679 18.09 5.33 -22.08
CA VAL A 679 18.57 3.99 -21.74
C VAL A 679 19.84 3.65 -22.52
N VAL A 680 20.84 3.17 -21.79
CA VAL A 680 22.06 2.60 -22.35
C VAL A 680 22.16 1.15 -21.95
N VAL A 681 22.35 0.26 -22.93
CA VAL A 681 22.45 -1.18 -22.72
C VAL A 681 23.82 -1.65 -23.15
N LEU A 682 24.49 -2.39 -22.28
CA LEU A 682 25.67 -3.20 -22.65
C LEU A 682 25.17 -4.61 -22.94
N ASP A 683 25.10 -4.96 -24.23
CA ASP A 683 24.45 -6.15 -24.75
C ASP A 683 25.48 -7.16 -25.26
N ARG A 684 25.55 -8.32 -24.61
CA ARG A 684 26.48 -9.39 -24.96
C ARG A 684 26.02 -10.21 -26.15
N ASP A 685 24.73 -10.61 -26.13
CA ASP A 685 24.19 -11.63 -27.03
C ASP A 685 23.35 -11.03 -28.16
N ASP A 686 23.35 -9.71 -28.34
CA ASP A 686 22.50 -8.94 -29.25
C ASP A 686 21.00 -9.16 -28.96
N ASP A 687 20.66 -9.37 -27.70
CA ASP A 687 19.29 -9.55 -27.27
C ASP A 687 18.39 -8.34 -27.56
N TYR A 688 18.97 -7.12 -27.56
CA TYR A 688 18.28 -5.87 -27.86
C TYR A 688 18.25 -5.51 -29.35
N LEU A 689 18.93 -6.29 -30.23
CA LEU A 689 18.93 -6.05 -31.67
C LEU A 689 17.51 -5.99 -32.26
N PRO A 690 16.53 -6.89 -31.94
CA PRO A 690 15.17 -6.79 -32.47
C PRO A 690 14.43 -5.51 -32.03
N LEU A 691 14.73 -4.99 -30.86
CA LEU A 691 14.18 -3.72 -30.37
C LEU A 691 14.80 -2.54 -31.14
N HIS A 692 16.11 -2.55 -31.35
CA HIS A 692 16.81 -1.56 -32.18
C HIS A 692 16.29 -1.57 -33.63
N GLU A 693 16.16 -2.73 -34.27
CA GLU A 693 15.61 -2.87 -35.62
C GLU A 693 14.18 -2.31 -35.72
N PHE A 694 13.37 -2.49 -34.69
CA PHE A 694 12.03 -1.92 -34.61
C PHE A 694 12.09 -0.40 -34.46
N LEU A 695 12.89 0.14 -33.58
CA LEU A 695 13.01 1.59 -33.30
C LEU A 695 13.74 2.34 -34.41
N ARG A 696 14.67 1.70 -35.13
CA ARG A 696 15.46 2.31 -36.23
C ARG A 696 16.16 3.60 -35.79
N ASN A 697 15.82 4.73 -36.43
CA ASN A 697 16.43 6.03 -36.18
C ASN A 697 16.13 6.61 -34.79
N GLU A 698 15.21 6.02 -34.03
CA GLU A 698 14.92 6.38 -32.65
C GLU A 698 15.85 5.69 -31.64
N SER A 699 16.76 4.85 -32.11
CA SER A 699 17.77 4.17 -31.31
C SER A 699 19.11 4.15 -32.02
N GLN A 700 20.18 3.93 -31.26
CA GLN A 700 21.53 3.79 -31.75
C GLN A 700 22.10 2.44 -31.32
N ARG A 701 22.81 1.76 -32.23
CA ARG A 701 23.59 0.56 -31.94
C ARG A 701 25.06 0.81 -32.28
N VAL A 702 25.93 0.61 -31.31
CA VAL A 702 27.38 0.76 -31.42
C VAL A 702 28.03 -0.59 -31.16
N VAL A 703 28.74 -1.12 -32.13
CA VAL A 703 29.44 -2.39 -31.96
C VAL A 703 30.80 -2.10 -31.36
N LEU A 704 31.03 -2.61 -30.15
CA LEU A 704 32.32 -2.53 -29.47
C LEU A 704 33.13 -3.78 -29.87
N ALA A 705 33.93 -3.63 -30.93
CA ALA A 705 34.81 -4.66 -31.42
C ALA A 705 36.22 -4.07 -31.54
N ARG A 706 36.85 -4.24 -32.69
CA ARG A 706 38.10 -3.54 -32.98
C ARG A 706 37.82 -2.07 -33.22
N GLY A 707 38.60 -1.19 -32.57
CA GLY A 707 38.47 0.26 -32.71
C GLY A 707 37.26 0.82 -31.97
N CYS A 708 37.07 0.49 -30.70
CA CYS A 708 36.04 1.04 -29.83
C CYS A 708 35.97 2.59 -29.94
N PRO A 709 34.83 3.20 -30.23
CA PRO A 709 34.71 4.63 -30.42
C PRO A 709 34.62 5.43 -29.10
N ILE A 710 35.00 4.83 -27.99
CA ILE A 710 35.10 5.46 -26.68
C ILE A 710 36.57 5.44 -26.27
N ASN A 711 37.07 6.60 -25.83
CA ASN A 711 38.45 6.70 -25.36
C ASN A 711 38.56 6.10 -23.95
N PHE A 712 39.48 5.16 -23.79
CA PHE A 712 39.73 4.50 -22.50
C PHE A 712 40.17 5.45 -21.38
N PHE A 713 40.85 6.57 -21.74
CA PHE A 713 41.39 7.56 -20.81
C PHE A 713 40.45 8.73 -20.52
N ASP A 714 39.20 8.64 -20.92
CA ASP A 714 38.23 9.68 -20.57
C ASP A 714 38.02 9.74 -19.06
N ILE A 715 38.19 10.96 -18.49
CA ILE A 715 38.01 11.24 -17.06
C ILE A 715 36.51 11.27 -16.75
N PRO A 716 36.03 10.58 -15.72
CA PRO A 716 34.59 10.42 -15.47
C PRO A 716 33.91 11.60 -14.76
N PHE A 717 34.63 12.69 -14.49
CA PHE A 717 34.10 13.91 -13.88
C PHE A 717 34.33 15.13 -14.78
N GLY A 718 33.59 16.21 -14.51
CA GLY A 718 33.61 17.45 -15.31
C GLY A 718 34.01 18.68 -14.49
N PRO A 719 34.06 19.86 -15.14
CA PRO A 719 34.42 21.13 -14.49
C PRO A 719 33.59 21.49 -13.24
N GLN A 720 32.32 21.06 -13.19
CA GLN A 720 31.41 21.36 -12.11
C GLN A 720 31.57 20.45 -10.87
N ASP A 721 32.35 19.36 -11.02
CA ASP A 721 32.63 18.45 -9.91
C ASP A 721 33.88 18.90 -9.12
N VAL A 722 34.59 19.92 -9.62
CA VAL A 722 35.78 20.47 -9.01
C VAL A 722 35.38 21.57 -8.04
N ASP A 723 35.66 21.36 -6.76
CA ASP A 723 35.53 22.38 -5.72
C ASP A 723 36.92 23.06 -5.54
N PRO A 724 37.08 24.37 -5.83
CA PRO A 724 38.36 25.06 -5.67
C PRO A 724 38.87 25.07 -4.22
N ASP A 725 37.97 24.96 -3.25
CA ASP A 725 38.31 25.00 -1.83
C ASP A 725 38.57 23.60 -1.23
N ASP A 726 38.31 22.53 -2.00
CA ASP A 726 38.57 21.14 -1.56
C ASP A 726 40.05 20.79 -1.80
N PRO A 727 40.81 20.41 -0.74
CA PRO A 727 42.19 20.00 -0.85
C PRO A 727 42.37 18.67 -1.58
N SER A 728 41.27 17.92 -1.85
CA SER A 728 41.36 16.63 -2.55
C SER A 728 41.84 16.78 -3.98
N ASP A 729 42.69 15.85 -4.44
CA ASP A 729 43.20 15.78 -5.79
C ASP A 729 42.41 14.76 -6.59
N LEU A 730 41.29 15.22 -7.21
CA LEU A 730 40.38 14.38 -7.99
C LEU A 730 41.08 13.62 -9.11
N LEU A 731 42.09 14.23 -9.77
CA LEU A 731 42.83 13.57 -10.84
C LEU A 731 43.71 12.46 -10.29
N ALA A 732 44.45 12.72 -9.21
CA ALA A 732 45.28 11.71 -8.57
C ALA A 732 44.41 10.57 -8.01
N GLU A 733 43.29 10.89 -7.36
CA GLU A 733 42.35 9.90 -6.86
C GLU A 733 41.78 9.03 -7.98
N TYR A 734 41.43 9.63 -9.12
CA TYR A 734 40.97 8.89 -10.30
C TYR A 734 42.05 7.95 -10.84
N ILE A 735 43.26 8.43 -11.02
CA ILE A 735 44.38 7.63 -11.56
C ILE A 735 44.67 6.46 -10.62
N ASP A 736 44.79 6.72 -9.32
CA ASP A 736 45.24 5.75 -8.33
C ASP A 736 44.18 4.69 -8.00
N ASN A 737 42.90 5.02 -8.13
CA ASN A 737 41.79 4.12 -7.75
C ASN A 737 41.02 3.56 -8.94
N GLN A 738 40.65 4.37 -9.94
CA GLN A 738 39.76 3.94 -11.03
C GLN A 738 40.53 3.55 -12.28
N LEU A 739 41.42 4.44 -12.78
CA LEU A 739 42.19 4.16 -13.98
C LEU A 739 43.11 2.94 -13.80
N LEU A 740 43.70 2.78 -12.61
CA LEU A 740 44.49 1.60 -12.28
C LEU A 740 43.70 0.30 -12.41
N VAL A 741 42.44 0.29 -11.99
CA VAL A 741 41.52 -0.87 -12.19
C VAL A 741 41.33 -1.12 -13.69
N GLY A 742 41.08 -0.09 -14.48
CA GLY A 742 40.95 -0.19 -15.93
C GLY A 742 42.23 -0.74 -16.60
N LEU A 743 43.41 -0.21 -16.22
CA LEU A 743 44.68 -0.71 -16.70
C LEU A 743 44.91 -2.17 -16.30
N THR A 744 44.52 -2.55 -15.10
CA THR A 744 44.59 -3.96 -14.66
C THR A 744 43.71 -4.85 -15.56
N LEU A 745 42.49 -4.43 -15.86
CA LEU A 745 41.57 -5.14 -16.77
C LEU A 745 42.11 -5.19 -18.22
N LEU A 746 42.86 -4.20 -18.62
CA LEU A 746 43.45 -4.13 -19.96
C LEU A 746 44.67 -5.05 -20.11
N ILE A 747 45.50 -5.18 -19.07
CA ILE A 747 46.82 -5.82 -19.12
C ILE A 747 46.81 -7.26 -18.56
N CYS A 748 45.93 -7.52 -17.58
CA CYS A 748 45.93 -8.79 -16.83
C CYS A 748 44.71 -9.64 -17.19
N ASP A 749 44.89 -10.94 -17.23
CA ASP A 749 43.81 -11.94 -17.25
C ASP A 749 43.31 -12.20 -15.82
N ALA A 750 42.26 -13.00 -15.65
CA ALA A 750 41.64 -13.28 -14.36
C ALA A 750 42.60 -13.83 -13.28
N ASP A 751 43.62 -14.57 -13.72
CA ASP A 751 44.59 -15.27 -12.86
C ASP A 751 45.90 -14.46 -12.65
N THR A 752 46.07 -13.36 -13.34
CA THR A 752 47.27 -12.52 -13.26
C THR A 752 46.98 -11.22 -12.53
N ARG A 753 47.98 -10.68 -11.83
CA ARG A 753 47.89 -9.39 -11.10
C ARG A 753 49.10 -8.54 -11.41
N LEU A 754 48.95 -7.24 -11.40
CA LEU A 754 50.04 -6.30 -11.41
C LEU A 754 50.83 -6.39 -10.09
N SER A 755 52.14 -6.35 -10.17
CA SER A 755 52.97 -6.14 -8.98
C SER A 755 52.86 -4.68 -8.52
N LYS A 756 53.19 -4.39 -7.26
CA LYS A 756 53.19 -3.03 -6.72
C LYS A 756 54.11 -2.08 -7.50
N ILE A 757 55.19 -2.61 -8.07
CA ILE A 757 56.15 -1.84 -8.88
C ILE A 757 55.52 -1.51 -10.24
N GLU A 758 54.85 -2.45 -10.88
CA GLU A 758 54.10 -2.20 -12.12
C GLU A 758 52.98 -1.21 -11.92
N GLU A 759 52.16 -1.34 -10.83
CA GLU A 759 51.11 -0.39 -10.46
C GLU A 759 51.70 1.04 -10.33
N ALA A 760 52.72 1.23 -9.52
CA ALA A 760 53.34 2.53 -9.30
C ALA A 760 53.91 3.12 -10.61
N TYR A 761 54.53 2.31 -11.45
CA TYR A 761 55.05 2.76 -12.74
C TYR A 761 53.92 3.18 -13.68
N LEU A 762 52.87 2.40 -13.83
CA LEU A 762 51.74 2.73 -14.70
C LEU A 762 51.00 4.01 -14.24
N MET A 763 50.82 4.22 -12.91
CA MET A 763 50.26 5.45 -12.39
C MET A 763 51.14 6.67 -12.69
N HIS A 764 52.45 6.52 -12.60
CA HIS A 764 53.41 7.59 -12.96
C HIS A 764 53.29 7.92 -14.46
N VAL A 765 53.28 6.92 -15.33
CA VAL A 765 53.08 7.09 -16.76
C VAL A 765 51.77 7.76 -17.10
N ALA A 766 50.68 7.40 -16.38
CA ALA A 766 49.38 8.00 -16.58
C ALA A 766 49.38 9.49 -16.23
N ARG A 767 49.99 9.89 -15.11
CA ARG A 767 50.15 11.31 -14.75
C ARG A 767 50.92 12.07 -15.82
N ASN A 768 52.01 11.50 -16.35
CA ASN A 768 52.80 12.11 -17.43
C ASN A 768 52.01 12.24 -18.74
N ALA A 769 51.16 11.24 -19.06
CA ALA A 769 50.33 11.27 -20.26
C ALA A 769 49.25 12.36 -20.20
N TYR A 770 48.60 12.57 -19.05
CA TYR A 770 47.67 13.68 -18.85
C TYR A 770 48.39 15.03 -18.81
N ALA A 771 49.52 15.11 -18.14
CA ALA A 771 50.33 16.33 -18.08
C ALA A 771 50.79 16.77 -19.48
N ALA A 772 51.16 15.84 -20.37
CA ALA A 772 51.51 16.14 -21.76
C ALA A 772 50.36 16.75 -22.58
N LYS A 773 49.11 16.60 -22.09
CA LYS A 773 47.90 17.24 -22.65
C LYS A 773 47.48 18.51 -21.90
N GLY A 774 48.31 18.98 -20.95
CA GLY A 774 47.99 20.13 -20.12
C GLY A 774 47.01 19.87 -18.98
N ILE A 775 46.69 18.61 -18.71
CA ILE A 775 45.76 18.18 -17.68
C ILE A 775 46.56 17.73 -16.46
N THR A 776 46.72 18.63 -15.51
CA THR A 776 47.41 18.36 -14.23
C THR A 776 46.47 18.75 -13.07
N SER A 777 46.73 18.22 -11.90
CA SER A 777 45.95 18.57 -10.70
C SER A 777 45.95 20.07 -10.39
N GLU A 778 47.07 20.72 -10.63
CA GLU A 778 47.22 22.16 -10.47
C GLU A 778 46.43 22.95 -11.53
N ALA A 779 46.52 22.54 -12.80
CA ALA A 779 45.80 23.17 -13.90
C ALA A 779 44.28 23.03 -13.71
N ILE A 780 43.78 21.87 -13.27
CA ILE A 780 42.37 21.62 -13.00
C ILE A 780 41.89 22.52 -11.86
N ARG A 781 42.65 22.68 -10.77
CA ARG A 781 42.29 23.60 -9.67
C ARG A 781 42.21 25.03 -10.12
N HIS A 782 43.15 25.47 -10.95
CA HIS A 782 43.23 26.85 -11.43
C HIS A 782 42.12 27.13 -12.47
N ASP A 783 41.93 26.22 -13.41
CA ASP A 783 40.92 26.30 -14.47
C ASP A 783 40.28 24.93 -14.71
N PRO A 784 39.11 24.65 -14.10
CA PRO A 784 38.39 23.41 -14.33
C PRO A 784 38.07 23.12 -15.82
N GLY A 785 38.06 24.16 -16.69
CA GLY A 785 37.91 24.02 -18.14
C GLY A 785 38.97 23.15 -18.80
N THR A 786 40.12 22.92 -18.16
CA THR A 786 41.16 21.99 -18.63
C THR A 786 40.64 20.55 -18.79
N LEU A 787 39.58 20.16 -18.08
CA LEU A 787 38.90 18.85 -18.22
C LEU A 787 38.19 18.69 -19.58
N LEU A 788 38.01 19.75 -20.35
CA LEU A 788 37.43 19.71 -21.70
C LEU A 788 38.50 19.50 -22.79
N LEU A 789 39.77 19.53 -22.44
CA LEU A 789 40.84 19.25 -23.39
C LEU A 789 40.80 17.80 -23.90
N PRO A 790 41.32 17.52 -25.09
CA PRO A 790 41.44 16.17 -25.61
C PRO A 790 42.26 15.27 -24.67
N MET A 791 41.65 14.19 -24.20
CA MET A 791 42.31 13.24 -23.30
C MET A 791 43.41 12.44 -23.99
N PRO A 792 44.39 11.87 -23.24
CA PRO A 792 45.36 10.94 -23.82
C PRO A 792 44.63 9.78 -24.50
N THR A 793 45.23 9.21 -25.54
CA THR A 793 44.73 7.98 -26.18
C THR A 793 45.60 6.80 -25.76
N LEU A 794 45.13 5.56 -25.97
CA LEU A 794 45.91 4.37 -25.64
C LEU A 794 47.27 4.36 -26.42
N SER A 795 47.30 4.79 -27.68
CA SER A 795 48.54 4.92 -28.44
C SER A 795 49.50 5.91 -27.84
N ALA A 796 49.00 7.09 -27.44
CA ALA A 796 49.83 8.10 -26.74
C ALA A 796 50.35 7.58 -25.39
N PHE A 797 49.52 6.80 -24.66
CA PHE A 797 49.96 6.16 -23.42
C PHE A 797 51.05 5.15 -23.62
N ILE A 798 51.00 4.32 -24.68
CA ILE A 798 52.05 3.36 -25.04
C ILE A 798 53.34 4.09 -25.37
N GLU A 799 53.28 5.18 -26.16
CA GLU A 799 54.46 6.02 -26.47
C GLU A 799 55.02 6.64 -25.19
N MET A 800 54.17 7.12 -24.29
CA MET A 800 54.61 7.67 -23.00
C MET A 800 55.25 6.57 -22.11
N THR A 801 54.74 5.34 -22.15
CA THR A 801 55.32 4.19 -21.44
C THR A 801 56.75 3.91 -21.97
N ARG A 802 56.97 4.03 -23.27
CA ARG A 802 58.33 3.89 -23.85
C ARG A 802 59.29 5.01 -23.48
N ALA A 803 58.75 6.26 -23.41
CA ALA A 803 59.56 7.45 -23.13
C ALA A 803 59.90 7.62 -21.64
N THR A 804 59.07 7.07 -20.73
CA THR A 804 59.27 7.18 -19.28
C THR A 804 60.25 6.14 -18.78
N PRO A 805 61.37 6.53 -18.18
CA PRO A 805 62.38 5.56 -17.66
C PRO A 805 61.78 4.67 -16.58
N ALA A 806 62.05 3.38 -16.65
CA ALA A 806 61.67 2.41 -15.61
C ALA A 806 62.88 1.93 -14.82
N SER A 807 62.67 1.57 -13.57
CA SER A 807 63.72 0.95 -12.73
C SER A 807 64.13 -0.46 -13.19
N ASN A 808 63.29 -1.09 -14.04
CA ASN A 808 63.48 -2.42 -14.61
C ASN A 808 63.02 -2.42 -16.08
N GLU A 809 63.96 -2.49 -17.01
CA GLU A 809 63.75 -2.50 -18.47
C GLU A 809 62.94 -3.72 -18.94
N ALA A 810 63.18 -4.89 -18.34
CA ALA A 810 62.41 -6.10 -18.67
C ALA A 810 60.93 -6.00 -18.26
N MET A 811 60.63 -5.38 -17.13
CA MET A 811 59.30 -5.06 -16.70
C MET A 811 58.61 -4.10 -17.70
N GLN A 812 59.29 -3.01 -18.06
CA GLN A 812 58.78 -2.04 -19.02
C GLN A 812 58.47 -2.70 -20.37
N ALA A 813 59.39 -3.48 -20.92
CA ALA A 813 59.22 -4.18 -22.19
C ALA A 813 58.00 -5.14 -22.13
N SER A 814 57.82 -5.88 -21.01
CA SER A 814 56.65 -6.76 -20.79
C SER A 814 55.34 -5.96 -20.73
N LEU A 815 55.32 -4.81 -20.06
CA LEU A 815 54.14 -3.96 -20.01
C LEU A 815 53.77 -3.40 -21.38
N ILE A 816 54.76 -2.93 -22.15
CA ILE A 816 54.54 -2.42 -23.51
C ILE A 816 53.96 -3.51 -24.41
N GLU A 817 54.52 -4.73 -24.37
CA GLU A 817 54.02 -5.85 -25.16
C GLU A 817 52.57 -6.15 -24.84
N ARG A 818 52.18 -6.16 -23.53
CA ARG A 818 50.80 -6.41 -23.10
C ARG A 818 49.85 -5.29 -23.55
N LEU A 819 50.27 -4.01 -23.45
CA LEU A 819 49.49 -2.85 -23.91
C LEU A 819 49.31 -2.87 -25.44
N GLU A 820 50.39 -3.19 -26.21
CA GLU A 820 50.29 -3.31 -27.68
C GLU A 820 49.33 -4.40 -28.13
N LYS A 821 49.33 -5.55 -27.44
CA LYS A 821 48.35 -6.62 -27.69
C LYS A 821 46.89 -6.17 -27.53
N ALA A 822 46.62 -5.18 -26.71
CA ALA A 822 45.27 -4.63 -26.49
C ALA A 822 45.00 -3.36 -27.33
N SER A 823 46.03 -2.79 -28.05
CA SER A 823 45.93 -1.52 -28.77
C SER A 823 44.85 -1.47 -29.84
N TYR A 824 44.51 -2.61 -30.47
CA TYR A 824 43.46 -2.70 -31.48
C TYR A 824 42.05 -2.49 -30.94
N LEU A 825 41.88 -2.50 -29.63
CA LEU A 825 40.54 -2.33 -29.00
C LEU A 825 40.05 -0.88 -29.08
N PHE A 826 40.94 0.11 -29.04
CA PHE A 826 40.60 1.52 -28.93
C PHE A 826 41.14 2.34 -30.11
N SER A 827 40.30 3.09 -30.80
CA SER A 827 40.63 3.79 -32.04
C SER A 827 41.05 5.26 -31.87
N GLY A 828 40.94 5.83 -30.69
CA GLY A 828 41.29 7.24 -30.48
C GLY A 828 40.37 7.97 -29.52
N GLN A 829 39.98 9.19 -29.87
CA GLN A 829 39.09 10.04 -29.06
C GLN A 829 37.64 9.53 -29.14
N THR A 830 36.85 9.83 -28.09
CA THR A 830 35.43 9.46 -28.05
C THR A 830 34.64 10.16 -29.14
N SER A 831 33.94 9.39 -29.96
CA SER A 831 33.11 9.86 -31.08
C SER A 831 31.62 9.50 -30.96
N VAL A 832 31.23 8.80 -29.87
CA VAL A 832 29.84 8.42 -29.59
C VAL A 832 29.12 9.52 -28.84
N SER A 833 27.88 9.81 -29.23
CA SER A 833 26.95 10.69 -28.50
C SER A 833 25.73 9.91 -28.01
N LEU A 834 25.12 10.34 -26.88
CA LEU A 834 23.89 9.75 -26.33
C LEU A 834 22.68 10.66 -26.63
N GLU A 835 22.37 10.85 -27.93
CA GLU A 835 21.24 11.71 -28.35
C GLU A 835 19.92 10.94 -28.52
N LYS A 836 20.00 9.62 -28.52
CA LYS A 836 18.82 8.77 -28.76
C LYS A 836 18.31 8.20 -27.44
N PRO A 837 16.99 8.00 -27.33
CA PRO A 837 16.40 7.40 -26.12
C PRO A 837 16.97 6.01 -25.77
N LEU A 838 17.45 5.26 -26.78
CA LEU A 838 18.09 3.96 -26.60
C LEU A 838 19.44 3.93 -27.33
N THR A 839 20.49 3.67 -26.57
CA THR A 839 21.82 3.33 -27.11
C THR A 839 22.21 1.92 -26.68
N VAL A 840 22.49 1.05 -27.65
CA VAL A 840 22.91 -0.33 -27.40
C VAL A 840 24.38 -0.48 -27.78
N PHE A 841 25.22 -0.78 -26.80
CA PHE A 841 26.61 -1.18 -27.00
C PHE A 841 26.67 -2.70 -27.10
N SER A 842 26.89 -3.21 -28.32
CA SER A 842 27.04 -4.64 -28.57
C SER A 842 28.49 -5.06 -28.39
N ILE A 843 28.72 -6.05 -27.52
CA ILE A 843 30.03 -6.64 -27.25
C ILE A 843 30.17 -8.08 -27.80
N ARG A 844 29.22 -8.51 -28.61
CA ARG A 844 29.13 -9.89 -29.12
C ARG A 844 30.35 -10.35 -29.90
N GLU A 845 31.03 -9.45 -30.60
CA GLU A 845 32.17 -9.75 -31.43
C GLU A 845 33.52 -9.80 -30.66
N LEU A 846 33.49 -9.48 -29.36
CA LEU A 846 34.67 -9.50 -28.51
C LEU A 846 34.83 -10.83 -27.77
N ASP A 847 36.07 -11.20 -27.49
CA ASP A 847 36.39 -12.27 -26.58
C ASP A 847 35.86 -11.98 -25.17
N GLU A 848 35.40 -13.00 -24.48
CA GLU A 848 34.81 -12.90 -23.14
C GLU A 848 35.71 -12.21 -22.11
N LYS A 849 37.04 -12.38 -22.23
CA LYS A 849 38.04 -11.74 -21.37
C LYS A 849 37.98 -10.20 -21.38
N TRP A 850 37.44 -9.58 -22.45
CA TRP A 850 37.34 -8.15 -22.61
C TRP A 850 36.05 -7.54 -22.06
N TYR A 851 35.05 -8.36 -21.62
CA TYR A 851 33.78 -7.83 -21.10
C TYR A 851 33.95 -6.94 -19.87
N PRO A 852 34.79 -7.31 -18.86
CA PRO A 852 35.06 -6.43 -17.74
C PRO A 852 35.64 -5.06 -18.15
N LEU A 853 36.56 -5.06 -19.10
CA LEU A 853 37.16 -3.84 -19.63
C LEU A 853 36.14 -2.95 -20.35
N MET A 854 35.30 -3.53 -21.20
CA MET A 854 34.24 -2.76 -21.90
C MET A 854 33.21 -2.22 -20.95
N THR A 855 32.83 -2.97 -19.91
CA THR A 855 31.95 -2.49 -18.85
C THR A 855 32.55 -1.28 -18.14
N PHE A 856 33.82 -1.34 -17.76
CA PHE A 856 34.56 -0.21 -17.20
C PHE A 856 34.56 1.00 -18.15
N THR A 857 34.89 0.80 -19.42
CA THR A 857 34.97 1.87 -20.42
C THR A 857 33.60 2.57 -20.62
N VAL A 858 32.52 1.78 -20.75
CA VAL A 858 31.20 2.34 -20.92
C VAL A 858 30.73 3.07 -19.65
N GLN A 859 31.02 2.54 -18.46
CA GLN A 859 30.65 3.22 -17.20
C GLN A 859 31.35 4.57 -17.05
N ASN A 860 32.65 4.66 -17.33
CA ASN A 860 33.39 5.92 -17.31
C ASN A 860 32.85 6.91 -18.35
N PHE A 861 32.53 6.43 -19.55
CA PHE A 861 31.92 7.27 -20.57
C PHE A 861 30.56 7.83 -20.10
N LEU A 862 29.71 7.02 -19.46
CA LEU A 862 28.42 7.48 -18.92
C LEU A 862 28.60 8.51 -17.79
N MET A 863 29.54 8.28 -16.89
CA MET A 863 29.84 9.24 -15.82
C MET A 863 30.34 10.58 -16.41
N ARG A 864 31.26 10.54 -17.35
CA ARG A 864 31.76 11.73 -18.06
C ARG A 864 30.63 12.46 -18.80
N HIS A 865 29.79 11.71 -19.54
CA HIS A 865 28.66 12.28 -20.25
C HIS A 865 27.72 13.04 -19.31
N ARG A 866 27.44 12.49 -18.13
CA ARG A 866 26.60 13.14 -17.11
C ARG A 866 27.28 14.33 -16.45
N ALA A 867 28.58 14.25 -16.21
CA ALA A 867 29.38 15.32 -15.66
C ALA A 867 29.54 16.54 -16.61
N LEU A 868 29.48 16.32 -17.93
CA LEU A 868 29.58 17.38 -18.94
C LEU A 868 28.24 17.98 -19.38
N ARG A 869 27.11 17.31 -19.14
CA ARG A 869 25.79 17.77 -19.50
C ARG A 869 24.95 18.01 -18.26
N GLN A 870 24.34 19.20 -18.17
CA GLN A 870 23.34 19.54 -17.14
C GLN A 870 21.94 19.03 -17.53
N ASP A 871 21.84 17.82 -18.08
CA ASP A 871 20.54 17.27 -18.47
C ASP A 871 19.77 16.84 -17.24
N GLU A 872 18.53 17.34 -17.08
CA GLU A 872 17.59 16.95 -16.01
C GLU A 872 17.06 15.52 -16.15
N ARG A 873 17.27 14.88 -17.31
CA ARG A 873 16.78 13.52 -17.57
C ARG A 873 17.64 12.49 -16.84
N TYR A 874 16.98 11.50 -16.26
CA TYR A 874 17.65 10.34 -15.71
C TYR A 874 18.25 9.45 -16.79
N LEU A 875 19.18 8.57 -16.41
CA LEU A 875 19.81 7.58 -17.27
C LEU A 875 19.68 6.18 -16.67
N ALA A 876 19.20 5.22 -17.43
CA ALA A 876 19.20 3.81 -17.04
C ALA A 876 20.35 3.09 -17.76
N TYR A 877 21.28 2.52 -17.00
CA TYR A 877 22.39 1.71 -17.52
C TYR A 877 22.11 0.23 -17.26
N VAL A 878 21.94 -0.53 -18.32
CA VAL A 878 21.63 -1.96 -18.27
C VAL A 878 22.89 -2.77 -18.59
N VAL A 879 23.30 -3.60 -17.65
CA VAL A 879 24.41 -4.56 -17.81
C VAL A 879 23.84 -5.95 -17.96
N GLU A 880 23.80 -6.46 -19.17
CA GLU A 880 23.45 -7.85 -19.44
C GLU A 880 24.61 -8.76 -19.00
N GLU A 881 24.28 -9.87 -18.36
CA GLU A 881 25.22 -10.92 -17.94
C GLU A 881 26.38 -10.44 -17.05
N ALA A 882 26.04 -9.78 -15.94
CA ALA A 882 27.02 -9.22 -15.00
C ALA A 882 27.91 -10.29 -14.31
N SER A 883 27.57 -11.57 -14.39
CA SER A 883 28.38 -12.67 -13.84
C SER A 883 29.81 -12.68 -14.34
N TYR A 884 30.03 -12.31 -15.60
CA TYR A 884 31.40 -12.19 -16.15
C TYR A 884 32.26 -11.13 -15.47
N MET A 885 31.62 -10.03 -15.09
CA MET A 885 32.25 -8.96 -14.36
C MET A 885 32.59 -9.40 -12.93
N LEU A 886 31.73 -10.17 -12.31
CA LEU A 886 31.88 -10.63 -10.92
C LEU A 886 33.02 -11.66 -10.77
N LYS A 887 33.30 -12.47 -11.78
CA LYS A 887 34.40 -13.43 -11.78
C LYS A 887 35.76 -12.75 -11.66
N HIS A 888 35.90 -11.53 -12.16
CA HIS A 888 37.16 -10.78 -12.10
C HIS A 888 37.16 -9.85 -10.85
N PRO A 889 38.13 -9.98 -9.92
CA PRO A 889 38.13 -9.20 -8.67
C PRO A 889 38.12 -7.67 -8.89
N ALA A 890 38.89 -7.17 -9.86
CA ALA A 890 38.91 -5.74 -10.23
C ALA A 890 37.54 -5.33 -10.82
N GLY A 891 36.97 -6.15 -11.67
CA GLY A 891 35.67 -5.95 -12.27
C GLY A 891 34.54 -5.90 -11.22
N ARG A 892 34.54 -6.84 -10.26
CA ARG A 892 33.60 -6.85 -9.13
C ARG A 892 33.67 -5.55 -8.35
N LYS A 893 34.88 -5.15 -7.90
CA LYS A 893 35.08 -3.91 -7.13
C LYS A 893 34.55 -2.68 -7.88
N TYR A 894 34.76 -2.64 -9.20
CA TYR A 894 34.31 -1.53 -10.04
C TYR A 894 32.76 -1.49 -10.18
N LEU A 895 32.14 -2.63 -10.44
CA LEU A 895 30.68 -2.72 -10.54
C LEU A 895 29.99 -2.36 -9.21
N GLU A 896 30.59 -2.73 -8.08
CA GLU A 896 30.14 -2.33 -6.73
C GLU A 896 30.30 -0.81 -6.52
N SER A 897 31.39 -0.23 -6.97
CA SER A 897 31.63 1.22 -6.89
C SER A 897 30.59 2.00 -7.71
N GLY A 898 30.26 1.53 -8.92
CA GLY A 898 29.16 2.09 -9.72
C GLY A 898 27.83 2.07 -8.98
N SER A 899 27.48 0.94 -8.34
CA SER A 899 26.24 0.80 -7.57
C SER A 899 26.14 1.75 -6.36
N ARG A 900 27.26 2.31 -5.89
CA ARG A 900 27.30 3.32 -4.82
C ARG A 900 27.29 4.75 -5.35
N GLY A 901 27.95 5.01 -6.48
CA GLY A 901 28.20 6.37 -7.01
C GLY A 901 27.13 6.89 -7.96
N PHE A 902 26.56 6.04 -8.79
CA PHE A 902 25.64 6.42 -9.87
C PHE A 902 24.40 7.18 -9.45
N ARG A 903 23.88 6.90 -8.25
CA ARG A 903 22.71 7.61 -7.72
C ARG A 903 22.87 9.13 -7.73
N LYS A 904 24.05 9.64 -7.34
CA LYS A 904 24.34 11.08 -7.30
C LYS A 904 24.30 11.72 -8.69
N LEU A 905 24.60 10.94 -9.73
CA LEU A 905 24.61 11.35 -11.13
C LEU A 905 23.26 11.14 -11.84
N GLY A 906 22.22 10.72 -11.11
CA GLY A 906 20.93 10.40 -11.70
C GLY A 906 20.94 9.14 -12.59
N ILE A 907 21.94 8.25 -12.42
CA ILE A 907 22.06 7.00 -13.16
C ILE A 907 21.50 5.85 -12.32
N ALA A 908 20.58 5.08 -12.90
CA ALA A 908 20.15 3.79 -12.34
C ALA A 908 20.89 2.64 -13.02
N GLN A 909 21.52 1.78 -12.26
CA GLN A 909 22.15 0.58 -12.75
C GLN A 909 21.18 -0.59 -12.69
N PHE A 910 20.96 -1.23 -13.84
CA PHE A 910 20.20 -2.47 -13.99
C PHE A 910 21.16 -3.61 -14.23
N THR A 911 21.28 -4.51 -13.27
CA THR A 911 22.25 -5.60 -13.32
C THR A 911 21.53 -6.93 -13.51
N LEU A 912 21.78 -7.60 -14.64
CA LEU A 912 21.16 -8.89 -14.98
C LEU A 912 22.18 -10.03 -14.86
N SER A 913 21.78 -11.17 -14.29
CA SER A 913 22.64 -12.35 -14.16
C SER A 913 21.89 -13.66 -14.34
N GLN A 914 22.50 -14.61 -15.06
CA GLN A 914 21.97 -15.98 -15.29
C GLN A 914 22.45 -16.97 -14.22
N HIS A 915 23.34 -16.58 -13.35
CA HIS A 915 23.93 -17.43 -12.31
C HIS A 915 23.50 -16.97 -10.92
N PRO A 916 22.29 -17.34 -10.46
CA PRO A 916 21.75 -16.83 -9.21
C PRO A 916 22.67 -17.07 -8.02
N ARG A 917 23.22 -18.29 -7.90
CA ARG A 917 24.06 -18.65 -6.77
C ARG A 917 25.37 -17.86 -6.73
N GLU A 918 26.06 -17.78 -7.86
CA GLU A 918 27.29 -17.00 -7.96
C GLU A 918 27.01 -15.53 -7.65
N PHE A 919 25.91 -14.99 -8.19
CA PHE A 919 25.56 -13.61 -7.96
C PHE A 919 25.20 -13.32 -6.49
N LEU A 920 24.48 -14.23 -5.83
CA LEU A 920 24.12 -14.07 -4.41
C LEU A 920 25.36 -14.08 -3.50
N GLN A 921 26.38 -14.85 -3.85
CA GLN A 921 27.61 -14.93 -3.08
C GLN A 921 28.57 -13.77 -3.40
N GLU A 922 28.87 -13.55 -4.68
CA GLU A 922 29.88 -12.61 -5.13
C GLU A 922 29.33 -11.20 -5.39
N GLY A 923 28.07 -11.09 -5.82
CA GLY A 923 27.37 -9.83 -6.06
C GLY A 923 26.52 -9.33 -4.88
N ALA A 924 26.71 -9.87 -3.68
CA ALA A 924 25.90 -9.54 -2.51
C ALA A 924 25.87 -8.03 -2.20
N VAL A 925 26.97 -7.32 -2.41
CA VAL A 925 27.05 -5.86 -2.21
C VAL A 925 26.14 -5.13 -3.20
N ILE A 926 26.12 -5.55 -4.46
CA ILE A 926 25.30 -4.97 -5.51
C ILE A 926 23.82 -5.21 -5.20
N LEU A 927 23.49 -6.44 -4.76
CA LEU A 927 22.13 -6.81 -4.39
C LEU A 927 21.62 -6.02 -3.17
N ASN A 928 22.46 -5.82 -2.16
CA ASN A 928 22.12 -5.06 -0.96
C ASN A 928 21.99 -3.55 -1.26
N ASN A 929 22.75 -3.04 -2.21
CA ASN A 929 22.65 -1.67 -2.67
C ASN A 929 21.49 -1.45 -3.64
N ALA A 930 20.87 -2.50 -4.20
CA ALA A 930 19.73 -2.35 -5.10
C ALA A 930 18.46 -2.02 -4.32
N GLY A 931 17.78 -0.94 -4.71
CA GLY A 931 16.47 -0.58 -4.16
C GLY A 931 15.39 -1.58 -4.53
N THR A 932 15.57 -2.27 -5.68
CA THR A 932 14.62 -3.26 -6.18
C THR A 932 15.35 -4.47 -6.75
N ALA A 933 14.82 -5.65 -6.50
CA ALA A 933 15.33 -6.89 -7.10
C ALA A 933 14.18 -7.74 -7.64
N PHE A 934 14.46 -8.41 -8.76
CA PHE A 934 13.58 -9.39 -9.39
C PHE A 934 14.27 -10.74 -9.38
N TYR A 935 13.71 -11.68 -8.67
CA TYR A 935 14.15 -13.04 -8.60
C TYR A 935 13.24 -13.89 -9.50
N LEU A 936 13.78 -14.44 -10.57
CA LEU A 936 13.09 -15.33 -11.47
C LEU A 936 13.33 -16.78 -11.05
N GLY A 937 12.70 -17.73 -11.72
CA GLY A 937 12.85 -19.15 -11.40
C GLY A 937 14.29 -19.58 -11.21
N MET A 938 14.56 -20.33 -10.13
CA MET A 938 15.88 -20.79 -9.74
C MET A 938 15.81 -22.10 -8.94
N GLN A 939 16.93 -22.80 -8.85
CA GLN A 939 17.04 -24.04 -8.07
C GLN A 939 16.83 -23.77 -6.59
N ARG A 940 16.33 -24.79 -5.88
CA ARG A 940 15.98 -24.72 -4.48
C ARG A 940 17.13 -24.20 -3.58
N ASN A 941 18.35 -24.65 -3.84
CA ASN A 941 19.51 -24.22 -3.04
C ASN A 941 19.75 -22.70 -3.16
N ALA A 942 19.63 -22.13 -4.36
CA ALA A 942 19.76 -20.69 -4.57
C ALA A 942 18.57 -19.91 -3.96
N ALA A 943 17.36 -20.46 -4.05
CA ALA A 943 16.18 -19.85 -3.44
C ALA A 943 16.26 -19.79 -1.90
N GLN A 944 16.82 -20.82 -1.27
CA GLN A 944 17.02 -20.87 0.18
C GLN A 944 18.04 -19.82 0.69
N GLU A 945 19.06 -19.51 -0.11
CA GLU A 945 20.04 -18.46 0.24
C GLU A 945 19.38 -17.07 0.39
N LEU A 946 18.24 -16.85 -0.28
CA LEU A 946 17.47 -15.58 -0.19
C LEU A 946 16.70 -15.43 1.13
N ARG A 947 16.55 -16.49 1.93
CA ARG A 947 15.83 -16.49 3.22
C ARG A 947 14.42 -15.88 3.12
N LEU A 948 13.71 -16.22 2.05
CA LEU A 948 12.34 -15.77 1.80
C LEU A 948 11.34 -16.56 2.65
N SER A 949 10.08 -16.11 2.65
CA SER A 949 8.99 -16.92 3.21
C SER A 949 8.83 -18.23 2.42
N PRO A 950 8.37 -19.33 3.06
CA PRO A 950 8.22 -20.64 2.38
C PRO A 950 7.35 -20.56 1.12
N GLU A 951 6.38 -19.67 1.10
CA GLU A 951 5.50 -19.46 -0.06
C GLU A 951 6.24 -18.83 -1.24
N LEU A 952 7.09 -17.84 -0.99
CA LEU A 952 7.91 -17.21 -2.03
C LEU A 952 9.03 -18.14 -2.51
N GLU A 953 9.63 -18.92 -1.61
CA GLU A 953 10.61 -19.95 -1.98
C GLU A 953 9.99 -20.97 -2.93
N ARG A 954 8.79 -21.47 -2.63
CA ARG A 954 8.04 -22.34 -3.52
C ARG A 954 7.74 -21.67 -4.86
N THR A 955 7.32 -20.40 -4.84
CA THR A 955 7.04 -19.62 -6.06
C THR A 955 8.28 -19.57 -6.96
N LEU A 956 9.49 -19.42 -6.41
CA LEU A 956 10.73 -19.39 -7.20
C LEU A 956 11.12 -20.78 -7.74
N THR A 957 10.93 -21.84 -6.96
CA THR A 957 11.31 -23.20 -7.37
C THR A 957 10.34 -23.81 -8.38
N GLU A 958 9.08 -23.40 -8.37
CA GLU A 958 8.02 -23.86 -9.27
C GLU A 958 7.70 -22.82 -10.37
N ALA A 959 8.48 -21.73 -10.46
CA ALA A 959 8.21 -20.64 -11.39
C ALA A 959 8.21 -21.07 -12.84
N VAL A 960 7.22 -20.58 -13.60
CA VAL A 960 7.23 -20.61 -15.05
C VAL A 960 7.80 -19.29 -15.62
N PRO A 961 8.29 -19.27 -16.88
CA PRO A 961 8.83 -18.06 -17.48
C PRO A 961 7.87 -16.87 -17.35
N GLY A 962 8.38 -15.76 -16.86
CA GLY A 962 7.60 -14.55 -16.59
C GLY A 962 6.98 -14.45 -15.19
N GLN A 963 7.09 -15.48 -14.36
CA GLN A 963 6.79 -15.38 -12.93
C GLN A 963 8.05 -14.97 -12.17
N VAL A 964 7.91 -13.96 -11.32
CA VAL A 964 9.04 -13.38 -10.58
C VAL A 964 8.63 -13.10 -9.14
N VAL A 965 9.57 -13.18 -8.23
CA VAL A 965 9.46 -12.58 -6.90
C VAL A 965 10.13 -11.21 -6.95
N MET A 966 9.34 -10.16 -6.78
CA MET A 966 9.82 -8.79 -6.72
C MET A 966 10.12 -8.41 -5.27
N ARG A 967 11.29 -7.85 -5.03
CA ARG A 967 11.63 -7.11 -3.81
C ARG A 967 11.64 -5.63 -4.13
N CYS A 968 10.92 -4.83 -3.37
CA CYS A 968 10.90 -3.37 -3.47
C CYS A 968 11.17 -2.80 -2.06
N GLY A 969 12.37 -2.28 -1.82
CA GLY A 969 12.85 -2.00 -0.47
C GLY A 969 12.84 -3.26 0.41
N ASN A 970 12.02 -3.23 1.45
CA ASN A 970 11.83 -4.36 2.39
C ASN A 970 10.58 -5.20 2.09
N GLU A 971 9.83 -4.87 1.04
CA GLU A 971 8.62 -5.60 0.68
C GLU A 971 8.88 -6.64 -0.41
N TYR A 972 8.12 -7.72 -0.36
CA TYR A 972 8.18 -8.80 -1.33
C TYR A 972 6.78 -9.13 -1.87
N ALA A 973 6.70 -9.53 -3.13
CA ALA A 973 5.50 -10.13 -3.71
C ALA A 973 5.82 -10.98 -4.92
N ALA A 974 4.97 -11.97 -5.19
CA ALA A 974 4.97 -12.70 -6.45
C ALA A 974 4.29 -11.86 -7.53
N VAL A 975 4.96 -11.66 -8.66
CA VAL A 975 4.49 -10.85 -9.79
C VAL A 975 4.56 -11.67 -11.07
N THR A 976 3.53 -11.58 -11.89
CA THR A 976 3.56 -12.11 -13.26
C THR A 976 3.79 -10.96 -14.22
N ILE A 977 4.93 -10.97 -14.90
CA ILE A 977 5.28 -9.96 -15.91
C ILE A 977 4.32 -10.09 -17.10
N ALA A 978 3.73 -8.97 -17.49
CA ALA A 978 2.73 -8.95 -18.55
C ALA A 978 2.92 -7.77 -19.50
N THR A 979 2.83 -8.03 -20.79
CA THR A 979 2.99 -6.99 -21.82
C THR A 979 2.00 -7.20 -22.97
N SER A 980 1.90 -6.19 -23.84
CA SER A 980 1.08 -6.32 -25.05
C SER A 980 1.66 -7.37 -26.02
N PRO A 981 0.84 -7.98 -26.86
CA PRO A 981 1.30 -8.92 -27.92
C PRO A 981 2.38 -8.30 -28.82
N LYS A 982 2.31 -7.00 -29.07
CA LYS A 982 3.33 -6.27 -29.88
C LYS A 982 4.70 -6.27 -29.20
N HIS A 983 4.76 -5.99 -27.90
CA HIS A 983 5.99 -6.09 -27.12
C HIS A 983 6.53 -7.51 -27.10
N ARG A 984 5.66 -8.50 -26.87
CA ARG A 984 6.04 -9.90 -26.83
C ARG A 984 6.69 -10.37 -28.14
N ALA A 985 6.16 -9.92 -29.28
CA ALA A 985 6.70 -10.24 -30.60
C ALA A 985 8.13 -9.70 -30.83
N ILE A 986 8.47 -8.56 -30.19
CA ILE A 986 9.78 -7.92 -30.31
C ILE A 986 10.76 -8.48 -29.25
N PHE A 987 10.25 -8.75 -28.03
CA PHE A 987 11.12 -9.07 -26.88
C PHE A 987 11.50 -10.54 -26.79
N THR A 988 10.69 -11.46 -27.37
CA THR A 988 10.98 -12.88 -27.26
C THR A 988 12.32 -13.23 -27.90
N THR A 989 13.12 -14.00 -27.16
CA THR A 989 14.40 -14.55 -27.64
C THR A 989 14.23 -15.97 -28.17
N ASP A 990 13.09 -16.63 -27.89
CA ASP A 990 12.78 -17.98 -28.36
C ASP A 990 12.55 -18.03 -29.88
N PRO A 991 13.38 -18.77 -30.66
CA PRO A 991 13.26 -18.86 -32.10
C PRO A 991 11.92 -19.43 -32.56
N GLN A 992 11.35 -20.38 -31.81
CA GLN A 992 10.06 -21.01 -32.15
C GLN A 992 8.91 -20.02 -31.96
N GLU A 993 8.91 -19.31 -30.87
CA GLU A 993 7.91 -18.27 -30.59
C GLU A 993 8.02 -17.14 -31.61
N ARG A 994 9.24 -16.70 -31.98
CA ARG A 994 9.44 -15.69 -33.03
C ARG A 994 8.83 -16.12 -34.37
N ARG A 995 8.98 -17.38 -34.77
CA ARG A 995 8.38 -17.91 -36.01
C ARG A 995 6.85 -17.86 -35.93
N ARG A 996 6.25 -18.38 -34.85
CA ARG A 996 4.79 -18.40 -34.64
C ARG A 996 4.20 -16.98 -34.62
N LEU A 997 4.87 -16.03 -34.02
CA LEU A 997 4.41 -14.64 -33.95
C LEU A 997 4.54 -13.92 -35.29
N ARG A 998 5.60 -14.18 -36.08
CA ARG A 998 5.74 -13.66 -37.46
C ARG A 998 4.67 -14.21 -38.39
N GLU A 999 4.31 -15.46 -38.28
CA GLU A 999 3.22 -16.08 -39.04
C GLU A 999 1.87 -15.46 -38.70
N ARG A 1000 1.57 -15.23 -37.40
CA ARG A 1000 0.33 -14.57 -36.96
C ARG A 1000 0.22 -13.12 -37.43
N VAL A 1001 1.31 -12.38 -37.44
CA VAL A 1001 1.35 -10.99 -37.93
C VAL A 1001 1.21 -10.94 -39.47
N ARG A 1002 1.65 -11.96 -40.18
CA ARG A 1002 1.42 -12.07 -41.67
C ARG A 1002 -0.02 -12.41 -42.04
N VAL A 1003 -0.74 -13.07 -41.14
CA VAL A 1003 -2.13 -13.52 -41.36
C VAL A 1003 -3.15 -12.48 -40.86
N ALA A 1004 -2.76 -11.55 -39.98
CA ALA A 1004 -3.57 -10.41 -39.53
C ALA A 1004 -3.17 -9.12 -40.28
#